data_e38fab0d281ff12c781e831f6e96aa38
#
_entry.id   e38fab0d281ff12c781e831f6e96aa38
#
_cell.length_a   1.000
_cell.length_b   1.000
_cell.length_c   1.000
_cell.angle_alpha   90.00
_cell.angle_beta   90.00
_cell.angle_gamma   90.00
#
_symmetry.space_group_name_H-M   'P 1'
#
loop_
_entity.id
_entity.type
_entity.pdbx_description
1 polymer ?
#
loop_
_entity_poly.entity_id
_entity_poly.type
_entity_poly.pdbx_seq_one_letter_code
_entity_poly.pdbx_strand_id
1 'polypeptide(L)'
;MLCIALLVSFALSAQTPTNIEVTDTVLQDGITRFGVNLGHTENYEASILNANIIPNPGFEAGHFAMVSQADLGSTGDHWIQDHWQTMWNNDTFGIGHPVGFWNGAEFEIVSGPSKGRIGTVLDYTHDNGVGNFFLNSSGSDPVQGDVMFLRMPIADMPEDGDLAVIETTDARPGSPGVQSLRLSVDPTQLWRGSRIWYLDTLWNNLATNSGKLQLVDGDWHFSVWAKGTQPGDSLRLKLYRSQEATYIDETFPLTTSWQLIEQTYSLPEGSDDPRAYTDQESHPILTFSLHLGGAGQEVLIDDLIMERVHTNDFGFVDEVVQGLLELNPGTLRNWSGFFGTNLAHAVADPFAAGFVNFRPNNRIPQLWDYRLHEFLGLCDLVDANPWYIVPVTWTEEDLLGLMEYLGGPADGVHPYADLRAARGQILPWTTVFDTIHLEFGNEGWARGINTDPFFGASLGDGYNLGAIGNDRFNLLKAAPEYDALKFDLVIGGQHGWAGRQSHIEGSSSAHDTIGLGPYFMRILDDFATDEAIYQRLFATPIAEAAPGGGMRTSLDNIATFGQGTKVHVYEINFHMNKVFAANPAPADLRNDVITGQGGALALPLTMLTYMRELGIKTQLAFTYAGFTQQADDGEYLRMWGLVRDILKTGRKRPTFMGLTLANHVMFEDMVETIQSGSDPVVSVTPGNGLTANVDLHLVQSFSFQQGANHSLILFNLDLTNPQDVIIDTSGPVVGRAFAAGLVPADIHADNEDEEQVTRQLRVLPGFHDGMPITLPPASMIVLRWRQ
;
A
#
# COMPACT_ATOMS: atom_id res chain seq x y z
N MET A 1 33.42 15.40 -2.92
CA MET A 1 32.94 16.52 -3.73
C MET A 1 33.54 16.40 -5.12
N LEU A 2 32.99 15.53 -5.95
CA LEU A 2 33.35 15.42 -7.37
C LEU A 2 32.16 15.97 -8.14
N CYS A 3 32.22 17.22 -8.58
CA CYS A 3 31.27 17.77 -9.55
C CYS A 3 31.52 17.07 -10.90
N ILE A 4 30.78 15.99 -11.18
CA ILE A 4 30.68 15.47 -12.54
C ILE A 4 29.78 16.43 -13.28
N ALA A 5 30.37 17.27 -14.08
CA ALA A 5 29.68 18.17 -14.98
C ALA A 5 28.95 17.34 -16.02
N LEU A 6 27.63 17.45 -16.11
CA LEU A 6 26.90 17.12 -17.33
C LEU A 6 27.40 18.12 -18.37
N LEU A 7 28.44 17.75 -19.06
CA LEU A 7 28.87 18.46 -20.25
C LEU A 7 27.84 18.17 -21.33
N VAL A 8 27.04 19.17 -21.71
CA VAL A 8 26.57 19.25 -23.07
C VAL A 8 27.82 19.46 -23.90
N SER A 9 28.53 18.39 -24.19
CA SER A 9 29.57 18.41 -25.16
C SER A 9 28.90 18.44 -26.52
N PHE A 10 29.08 19.52 -27.25
CA PHE A 10 28.87 19.57 -28.69
C PHE A 10 29.92 18.66 -29.33
N ALA A 11 29.74 17.35 -29.23
CA ALA A 11 30.43 16.43 -30.12
C ALA A 11 29.59 16.37 -31.38
N LEU A 12 30.11 16.81 -32.49
CA LEU A 12 29.56 16.54 -33.81
C LEU A 12 29.54 15.01 -34.01
N SER A 13 28.47 14.39 -33.63
CA SER A 13 28.16 13.02 -33.99
C SER A 13 27.74 13.05 -35.47
N ALA A 14 28.26 12.12 -36.26
CA ALA A 14 27.88 11.98 -37.68
C ALA A 14 26.48 11.34 -37.84
N GLN A 15 25.76 11.12 -36.75
CA GLN A 15 24.41 10.55 -36.75
C GLN A 15 23.39 11.65 -36.98
N THR A 16 22.43 11.40 -37.87
CA THR A 16 21.27 12.27 -38.04
C THR A 16 20.46 12.23 -36.72
N PRO A 17 20.15 13.37 -36.12
CA PRO A 17 19.37 13.37 -34.85
C PRO A 17 17.95 12.85 -35.06
N THR A 18 17.35 12.36 -33.98
CA THR A 18 15.90 12.09 -33.90
C THR A 18 15.17 13.42 -33.73
N ASN A 19 14.25 13.75 -34.62
CA ASN A 19 13.40 14.93 -34.47
C ASN A 19 12.15 14.52 -33.70
N ILE A 20 11.81 15.28 -32.67
CA ILE A 20 10.62 15.08 -31.82
C ILE A 20 9.77 16.35 -31.94
N GLU A 21 8.66 16.24 -32.66
CA GLU A 21 7.63 17.26 -32.71
C GLU A 21 6.63 17.08 -31.60
N VAL A 22 6.42 18.10 -30.78
CA VAL A 22 5.37 18.14 -29.77
C VAL A 22 4.16 18.81 -30.41
N THR A 23 3.07 18.07 -30.59
CA THR A 23 1.87 18.58 -31.23
C THR A 23 0.86 19.11 -30.21
N ASP A 24 -0.21 19.81 -30.71
CA ASP A 24 -1.34 20.23 -29.88
C ASP A 24 -2.46 19.17 -29.84
N THR A 25 -2.23 17.97 -30.44
CA THR A 25 -3.23 16.90 -30.47
C THR A 25 -3.31 16.24 -29.11
N VAL A 26 -4.42 16.39 -28.41
CA VAL A 26 -4.68 15.75 -27.11
C VAL A 26 -4.94 14.26 -27.37
N LEU A 27 -4.11 13.41 -26.79
CA LEU A 27 -4.28 11.95 -26.77
C LEU A 27 -5.14 11.51 -25.60
N GLN A 28 -4.89 12.09 -24.41
CA GLN A 28 -5.63 11.84 -23.18
C GLN A 28 -5.82 13.15 -22.44
N ASP A 29 -7.05 13.48 -22.11
CA ASP A 29 -7.44 14.63 -21.30
C ASP A 29 -7.57 14.26 -19.81
N GLY A 30 -7.44 15.21 -18.93
CA GLY A 30 -7.69 15.03 -17.51
C GLY A 30 -6.92 13.85 -16.92
N ILE A 31 -5.61 13.74 -17.18
CA ILE A 31 -4.76 12.68 -16.64
C ILE A 31 -4.46 12.93 -15.16
N THR A 32 -4.17 11.86 -14.44
CA THR A 32 -3.73 11.92 -13.05
C THR A 32 -2.24 11.65 -12.95
N ARG A 33 -1.51 12.39 -12.10
CA ARG A 33 -0.13 12.05 -11.73
C ARG A 33 -0.09 10.62 -11.20
N PHE A 34 1.01 9.91 -11.41
CA PHE A 34 1.16 8.55 -10.90
C PHE A 34 1.04 8.52 -9.39
N GLY A 35 0.24 7.57 -8.92
CA GLY A 35 0.00 7.36 -7.52
C GLY A 35 0.93 6.31 -6.91
N VAL A 36 0.70 6.05 -5.62
CA VAL A 36 1.43 5.03 -4.87
C VAL A 36 0.56 4.37 -3.82
N ASN A 37 0.81 3.08 -3.59
CA ASN A 37 0.22 2.33 -2.49
C ASN A 37 0.97 2.61 -1.20
N LEU A 38 0.23 2.72 -0.10
CA LEU A 38 0.78 2.73 1.25
C LEU A 38 0.63 1.33 1.84
N GLY A 39 1.68 0.83 2.48
CA GLY A 39 1.71 -0.51 3.04
C GLY A 39 0.92 -0.67 4.34
N HIS A 40 0.89 -1.88 4.88
CA HIS A 40 0.26 -2.23 6.15
C HIS A 40 1.26 -2.84 7.15
N THR A 41 0.79 -3.00 8.39
CA THR A 41 1.57 -3.22 9.61
C THR A 41 2.60 -4.34 9.62
N GLU A 42 2.31 -5.53 9.11
CA GLU A 42 3.19 -6.67 9.36
C GLU A 42 4.27 -6.90 8.32
N ASN A 43 3.91 -6.77 7.07
CA ASN A 43 4.79 -7.12 5.96
C ASN A 43 5.38 -5.89 5.27
N TYR A 44 4.80 -4.72 5.58
CA TYR A 44 5.12 -3.46 4.96
C TYR A 44 5.36 -2.43 6.06
N GLU A 45 5.87 -1.30 5.74
CA GLU A 45 6.40 -0.33 6.69
C GLU A 45 5.33 0.62 7.27
N ALA A 46 4.07 0.20 7.33
CA ALA A 46 2.99 1.06 7.83
C ALA A 46 3.20 1.48 9.28
N SER A 47 3.83 0.64 10.11
CA SER A 47 4.21 1.01 11.46
C SER A 47 5.26 2.12 11.53
N ILE A 48 6.01 2.32 10.46
CA ILE A 48 6.99 3.40 10.33
C ILE A 48 6.35 4.66 9.74
N LEU A 49 5.20 4.52 9.08
CA LEU A 49 4.44 5.67 8.59
C LEU A 49 3.91 6.52 9.75
N ASN A 50 3.52 5.88 10.85
CA ASN A 50 2.98 6.55 12.03
C ASN A 50 4.07 7.06 12.98
N ALA A 51 3.79 8.19 13.57
CA ALA A 51 4.61 8.74 14.66
C ALA A 51 4.43 7.93 15.94
N ASN A 52 3.18 7.61 16.34
CA ASN A 52 2.93 6.75 17.49
C ASN A 52 3.20 5.29 17.14
N ILE A 53 4.17 4.69 17.84
CA ILE A 53 4.59 3.30 17.67
C ILE A 53 3.71 2.30 18.41
N ILE A 54 2.73 2.78 19.17
CA ILE A 54 1.83 1.95 19.96
C ILE A 54 0.59 1.67 19.12
N PRO A 55 0.42 0.44 18.69
CA PRO A 55 -0.81 0.01 18.06
C PRO A 55 -1.89 -0.17 19.15
N ASN A 56 -3.13 0.15 18.85
CA ASN A 56 -4.25 0.14 19.80
C ASN A 56 -3.96 0.88 21.12
N PRO A 57 -3.68 2.18 21.06
CA PRO A 57 -3.21 2.95 22.22
C PRO A 57 -4.24 3.11 23.33
N GLY A 58 -5.53 2.91 23.04
CA GLY A 58 -6.63 2.92 24.03
C GLY A 58 -7.00 1.53 24.56
N PHE A 59 -6.31 0.47 24.12
CA PHE A 59 -6.57 -0.93 24.55
C PHE A 59 -8.00 -1.41 24.30
N GLU A 60 -8.61 -0.91 23.23
CA GLU A 60 -10.01 -1.19 22.93
C GLU A 60 -10.22 -2.57 22.31
N ALA A 61 -11.43 -3.10 22.46
CA ALA A 61 -11.88 -4.34 21.85
C ALA A 61 -11.82 -4.28 20.33
N GLY A 62 -11.60 -5.42 19.71
CA GLY A 62 -11.52 -5.55 18.26
C GLY A 62 -12.81 -6.01 17.61
N HIS A 63 -12.79 -5.96 16.29
CA HIS A 63 -13.80 -6.56 15.44
C HIS A 63 -13.12 -7.44 14.41
N PHE A 64 -13.59 -8.68 14.28
CA PHE A 64 -13.05 -9.64 13.35
C PHE A 64 -14.10 -10.02 12.31
N ALA A 65 -13.74 -10.07 11.05
CA ALA A 65 -14.63 -10.49 9.99
C ALA A 65 -13.92 -11.37 8.97
N MET A 66 -14.67 -12.27 8.34
CA MET A 66 -14.14 -13.21 7.37
C MET A 66 -15.18 -13.53 6.30
N VAL A 67 -14.72 -13.97 5.15
CA VAL A 67 -15.56 -14.59 4.10
C VAL A 67 -15.40 -16.09 4.15
N SER A 68 -16.51 -16.80 4.06
CA SER A 68 -16.57 -18.25 3.87
C SER A 68 -17.37 -18.58 2.63
N GLN A 69 -17.00 -19.63 1.92
CA GLN A 69 -17.76 -20.12 0.77
C GLN A 69 -18.09 -21.60 0.94
N ALA A 70 -19.34 -21.95 0.73
CA ALA A 70 -19.80 -23.32 0.80
C ALA A 70 -19.19 -24.16 -0.35
N ASP A 71 -18.26 -25.05 -0.04
CA ASP A 71 -17.61 -25.93 -1.01
C ASP A 71 -18.37 -27.23 -1.26
N LEU A 72 -18.88 -27.80 -0.21
CA LEU A 72 -19.79 -28.93 -0.28
C LEU A 72 -21.12 -28.49 0.33
N GLY A 73 -22.17 -28.57 -0.45
CA GLY A 73 -23.46 -28.09 -0.04
C GLY A 73 -23.89 -28.61 1.32
N SER A 74 -24.39 -27.72 2.13
CA SER A 74 -25.19 -28.13 3.29
C SER A 74 -26.42 -28.86 2.79
N THR A 75 -26.59 -30.07 3.25
CA THR A 75 -27.73 -30.88 2.90
C THR A 75 -28.75 -30.79 4.01
N GLY A 76 -29.49 -29.69 4.09
CA GLY A 76 -30.68 -29.60 4.92
C GLY A 76 -30.50 -29.42 6.43
N ASP A 77 -29.27 -29.23 6.93
CA ASP A 77 -28.97 -29.21 8.37
C ASP A 77 -28.45 -27.85 8.85
N HIS A 78 -28.73 -26.77 8.13
CA HIS A 78 -28.35 -25.40 8.51
C HIS A 78 -26.87 -25.21 8.79
N TRP A 79 -25.99 -25.84 8.03
CA TRP A 79 -24.56 -25.68 8.16
C TRP A 79 -23.86 -25.39 6.82
N ILE A 80 -22.70 -24.78 6.88
CA ILE A 80 -21.78 -24.55 5.77
C ILE A 80 -20.48 -25.29 6.06
N GLN A 81 -19.98 -25.98 5.05
CA GLN A 81 -18.64 -26.55 5.06
C GLN A 81 -17.76 -25.81 4.07
N ASP A 82 -16.62 -25.37 4.56
CA ASP A 82 -15.61 -24.67 3.78
C ASP A 82 -14.26 -25.39 3.93
N HIS A 83 -13.77 -25.93 2.81
CA HIS A 83 -12.51 -26.69 2.75
C HIS A 83 -11.27 -25.77 2.66
N TRP A 84 -11.47 -24.48 2.53
CA TRP A 84 -10.40 -23.51 2.37
C TRP A 84 -10.10 -22.73 3.65
N GLN A 85 -10.51 -23.27 4.79
CA GLN A 85 -10.19 -22.70 6.10
C GLN A 85 -8.73 -22.97 6.53
N THR A 86 -7.88 -23.41 5.58
CA THR A 86 -6.44 -23.53 5.77
C THR A 86 -5.78 -22.21 5.43
N MET A 87 -4.99 -21.73 6.35
CA MET A 87 -4.13 -20.58 6.14
C MET A 87 -2.89 -20.93 5.30
N TRP A 88 -2.26 -19.91 4.78
CA TRP A 88 -1.03 -19.94 4.00
C TRP A 88 -0.05 -21.00 4.48
N ASN A 89 0.34 -21.88 3.57
CA ASN A 89 1.24 -22.98 3.76
C ASN A 89 0.87 -23.94 4.89
N ASN A 90 0.24 -24.96 4.49
CA ASN A 90 -0.26 -26.15 5.19
C ASN A 90 0.51 -26.65 6.41
N ASP A 91 1.76 -26.30 6.61
CA ASP A 91 2.59 -27.00 7.60
C ASP A 91 3.16 -26.09 8.71
N THR A 92 3.14 -24.77 8.57
CA THR A 92 3.83 -23.91 9.54
C THR A 92 2.88 -22.97 10.32
N PHE A 93 1.71 -22.64 9.77
CA PHE A 93 0.77 -21.69 10.39
C PHE A 93 -0.57 -22.32 10.75
N GLY A 94 -0.65 -23.64 10.78
CA GLY A 94 -1.81 -24.40 11.26
C GLY A 94 -3.12 -23.91 10.62
N ILE A 95 -3.75 -24.61 10.22
CA ILE A 95 -5.07 -25.14 10.37
C ILE A 95 -6.01 -24.10 10.98
N GLY A 96 -6.77 -23.36 10.19
CA GLY A 96 -7.96 -22.64 10.56
C GLY A 96 -8.11 -22.10 11.99
N HIS A 97 -9.20 -21.49 12.25
CA HIS A 97 -9.48 -21.02 13.62
C HIS A 97 -9.69 -22.20 14.59
N PRO A 98 -9.40 -22.07 15.86
CA PRO A 98 -9.71 -23.09 16.87
C PRO A 98 -11.18 -23.46 16.86
N VAL A 99 -11.48 -24.70 17.25
CA VAL A 99 -12.87 -25.14 17.47
C VAL A 99 -13.58 -24.17 18.41
N GLY A 100 -14.78 -23.79 18.05
CA GLY A 100 -15.59 -22.84 18.79
C GLY A 100 -15.26 -21.37 18.57
N PHE A 101 -14.23 -21.03 17.79
CA PHE A 101 -13.82 -19.63 17.59
C PHE A 101 -14.96 -18.75 17.07
N TRP A 102 -15.74 -19.23 16.11
CA TRP A 102 -16.85 -18.47 15.52
C TRP A 102 -18.18 -18.64 16.24
N ASN A 103 -18.21 -19.31 17.39
CA ASN A 103 -19.45 -19.45 18.18
C ASN A 103 -19.96 -18.07 18.62
N GLY A 104 -21.19 -17.77 18.25
CA GLY A 104 -21.81 -16.47 18.52
C GLY A 104 -21.56 -15.39 17.46
N ALA A 105 -20.71 -15.65 16.46
CA ALA A 105 -20.48 -14.71 15.37
C ALA A 105 -21.77 -14.46 14.58
N GLU A 106 -21.97 -13.24 14.14
CA GLU A 106 -23.01 -12.90 13.14
C GLU A 106 -22.60 -13.44 11.76
N PHE A 107 -23.55 -13.99 11.03
CA PHE A 107 -23.36 -14.32 9.63
C PHE A 107 -24.37 -13.62 8.72
N GLU A 108 -23.97 -13.36 7.49
CA GLU A 108 -24.80 -12.89 6.39
C GLU A 108 -24.50 -13.71 5.13
N ILE A 109 -25.53 -14.35 4.54
CA ILE A 109 -25.38 -15.03 3.26
C ILE A 109 -25.63 -14.02 2.14
N VAL A 110 -24.62 -13.78 1.31
CA VAL A 110 -24.61 -12.70 0.31
C VAL A 110 -24.79 -13.17 -1.13
N SER A 111 -24.90 -14.48 -1.34
CA SER A 111 -25.15 -15.06 -2.69
C SER A 111 -26.11 -16.24 -2.63
N GLY A 112 -26.54 -16.71 -3.80
CA GLY A 112 -27.36 -17.88 -3.98
C GLY A 112 -28.81 -17.79 -3.47
N PRO A 113 -29.50 -18.95 -3.32
CA PRO A 113 -30.92 -18.99 -2.92
C PRO A 113 -31.18 -18.49 -1.49
N SER A 114 -30.19 -18.51 -0.63
CA SER A 114 -30.26 -18.07 0.76
C SER A 114 -29.80 -16.63 0.99
N LYS A 115 -29.52 -15.89 -0.09
CA LYS A 115 -29.09 -14.50 -0.02
C LYS A 115 -30.00 -13.64 0.86
N GLY A 116 -29.42 -12.80 1.70
CA GLY A 116 -30.10 -11.94 2.66
C GLY A 116 -30.43 -12.64 3.98
N ARG A 117 -30.08 -13.92 4.14
CA ARG A 117 -30.21 -14.60 5.44
C ARG A 117 -29.13 -14.08 6.39
N ILE A 118 -29.55 -13.57 7.51
CA ILE A 118 -28.70 -13.11 8.63
C ILE A 118 -29.01 -13.97 9.85
N GLY A 119 -28.01 -14.24 10.67
CA GLY A 119 -28.19 -15.00 11.91
C GLY A 119 -26.91 -15.14 12.69
N THR A 120 -26.86 -16.15 13.55
CA THR A 120 -25.74 -16.41 14.44
C THR A 120 -25.17 -17.81 14.20
N VAL A 121 -23.87 -17.94 14.22
CA VAL A 121 -23.18 -19.23 14.24
C VAL A 121 -23.37 -19.87 15.60
N LEU A 122 -24.00 -21.04 15.63
CA LEU A 122 -24.27 -21.79 16.87
C LEU A 122 -23.05 -22.58 17.33
N ASP A 123 -22.33 -23.15 16.38
CA ASP A 123 -21.11 -23.90 16.64
C ASP A 123 -20.18 -23.87 15.44
N TYR A 124 -18.90 -23.90 15.68
CA TYR A 124 -17.85 -23.98 14.68
C TYR A 124 -16.87 -25.08 15.02
N THR A 125 -16.68 -26.00 14.08
CA THR A 125 -15.66 -27.04 14.19
C THR A 125 -14.67 -26.94 13.04
N HIS A 126 -13.45 -27.35 13.30
CA HIS A 126 -12.39 -27.36 12.31
C HIS A 126 -11.63 -28.69 12.34
N ASP A 127 -11.44 -29.32 11.19
CA ASP A 127 -10.65 -30.52 11.03
C ASP A 127 -9.90 -30.50 9.68
N ASN A 128 -8.58 -30.60 9.73
CA ASN A 128 -7.69 -30.73 8.56
C ASN A 128 -7.95 -29.71 7.43
N GLY A 129 -8.16 -28.45 7.78
CA GLY A 129 -8.41 -27.40 6.81
C GLY A 129 -9.88 -27.23 6.41
N VAL A 130 -10.76 -27.99 7.02
CA VAL A 130 -12.21 -27.91 6.76
C VAL A 130 -12.89 -27.25 7.94
N GLY A 131 -13.47 -26.08 7.72
CA GLY A 131 -14.32 -25.37 8.67
C GLY A 131 -15.79 -25.79 8.49
N ASN A 132 -16.47 -26.11 9.58
CA ASN A 132 -17.90 -26.37 9.59
C ASN A 132 -18.58 -25.35 10.45
N PHE A 133 -19.49 -24.57 9.88
CA PHE A 133 -20.27 -23.54 10.55
C PHE A 133 -21.71 -24.01 10.70
N PHE A 134 -22.15 -24.22 11.92
CA PHE A 134 -23.52 -24.60 12.26
C PHE A 134 -24.34 -23.34 12.51
N LEU A 135 -25.32 -23.08 11.66
CA LEU A 135 -26.09 -21.83 11.65
C LEU A 135 -27.40 -21.99 12.42
N ASN A 136 -27.94 -20.91 12.96
CA ASN A 136 -29.26 -20.93 13.57
C ASN A 136 -30.36 -21.26 12.52
N SER A 137 -31.40 -21.91 12.92
CA SER A 137 -32.36 -22.64 12.08
C SER A 137 -33.45 -21.79 11.44
N SER A 138 -33.14 -20.61 10.89
CA SER A 138 -34.18 -19.83 10.20
C SER A 138 -33.79 -19.56 8.74
N GLY A 139 -34.67 -19.86 7.81
CA GLY A 139 -34.47 -19.58 6.38
C GLY A 139 -34.07 -20.81 5.56
N SER A 140 -33.85 -20.61 4.25
CA SER A 140 -33.37 -21.64 3.32
C SER A 140 -31.89 -21.95 3.57
N ASP A 141 -31.51 -23.20 3.32
CA ASP A 141 -30.11 -23.61 3.52
C ASP A 141 -29.21 -23.09 2.41
N PRO A 142 -27.97 -22.72 2.74
CA PRO A 142 -26.94 -22.41 1.74
C PRO A 142 -26.66 -23.63 0.85
N VAL A 143 -26.37 -23.38 -0.40
CA VAL A 143 -25.96 -24.40 -1.37
C VAL A 143 -24.48 -24.22 -1.73
N GLN A 144 -23.92 -25.24 -2.36
CA GLN A 144 -22.55 -25.19 -2.86
C GLN A 144 -22.30 -23.92 -3.71
N GLY A 145 -21.24 -23.20 -3.40
CA GLY A 145 -20.87 -21.96 -4.07
C GLY A 145 -21.39 -20.69 -3.40
N ASP A 146 -22.34 -20.80 -2.47
CA ASP A 146 -22.86 -19.63 -1.74
C ASP A 146 -21.76 -19.02 -0.86
N VAL A 147 -21.77 -17.69 -0.79
CA VAL A 147 -20.82 -16.89 -0.02
C VAL A 147 -21.48 -16.40 1.27
N MET A 148 -20.79 -16.55 2.37
CA MET A 148 -21.20 -16.11 3.70
C MET A 148 -20.16 -15.16 4.28
N PHE A 149 -20.60 -14.02 4.78
CA PHE A 149 -19.78 -13.12 5.60
C PHE A 149 -19.99 -13.44 7.07
N LEU A 150 -18.89 -13.44 7.80
CA LEU A 150 -18.86 -13.65 9.25
C LEU A 150 -18.32 -12.41 9.92
N ARG A 151 -18.91 -12.01 11.06
CA ARG A 151 -18.49 -10.84 11.83
C ARG A 151 -18.58 -11.16 13.31
N MET A 152 -17.55 -10.79 14.08
CA MET A 152 -17.52 -11.06 15.50
C MET A 152 -16.76 -9.95 16.23
N PRO A 153 -17.37 -9.31 17.25
CA PRO A 153 -16.62 -8.49 18.19
C PRO A 153 -15.74 -9.39 19.05
N ILE A 154 -14.49 -8.96 19.30
CA ILE A 154 -13.55 -9.65 20.18
C ILE A 154 -13.25 -8.73 21.35
N ALA A 155 -13.73 -9.11 22.53
CA ALA A 155 -13.59 -8.32 23.75
C ALA A 155 -12.19 -8.42 24.37
N ASP A 156 -11.55 -9.58 24.24
CA ASP A 156 -10.22 -9.85 24.77
C ASP A 156 -9.19 -9.94 23.64
N MET A 157 -8.14 -9.17 23.74
CA MET A 157 -6.93 -9.47 22.96
C MET A 157 -6.33 -10.75 23.53
N PRO A 158 -6.16 -11.81 22.72
CA PRO A 158 -5.36 -12.96 23.12
C PRO A 158 -3.90 -12.53 23.18
N GLU A 159 -3.51 -11.94 24.30
CA GLU A 159 -2.14 -11.53 24.50
C GLU A 159 -1.35 -12.64 25.19
N ASP A 160 -0.03 -12.62 24.96
CA ASP A 160 0.92 -13.56 25.50
C ASP A 160 0.79 -13.70 27.03
N GLY A 161 -0.05 -14.62 27.42
CA GLY A 161 -0.15 -15.16 28.75
C GLY A 161 -0.55 -14.16 29.83
N ASP A 162 -1.58 -14.45 30.51
CA ASP A 162 -2.07 -14.19 31.87
C ASP A 162 -1.72 -12.86 32.63
N LEU A 163 -1.09 -11.88 32.02
CA LEU A 163 -0.40 -10.81 32.76
C LEU A 163 -0.78 -9.39 32.34
N ALA A 164 -1.26 -9.23 31.13
CA ALA A 164 -1.92 -8.03 30.67
C ALA A 164 -3.34 -8.43 30.28
N VAL A 165 -4.33 -7.88 30.95
CA VAL A 165 -5.74 -8.18 30.75
C VAL A 165 -6.47 -6.90 30.42
N ILE A 166 -7.32 -6.95 29.39
CA ILE A 166 -8.23 -5.84 29.11
C ILE A 166 -9.19 -5.65 30.29
N GLU A 167 -9.22 -4.45 30.84
CA GLU A 167 -10.09 -4.04 31.92
C GLU A 167 -11.30 -3.29 31.36
N THR A 168 -12.47 -3.88 31.47
CA THR A 168 -13.72 -3.35 30.93
C THR A 168 -14.55 -2.50 31.87
N THR A 169 -14.14 -2.45 33.14
CA THR A 169 -14.92 -1.78 34.19
C THR A 169 -14.28 -0.50 34.71
N ASP A 170 -13.05 -0.23 34.39
CA ASP A 170 -12.25 0.85 34.91
C ASP A 170 -11.34 1.50 33.85
N ALA A 171 -11.94 2.17 32.88
CA ALA A 171 -11.26 3.02 31.93
C ALA A 171 -11.00 4.42 32.50
N ARG A 172 -10.06 5.14 31.90
CA ARG A 172 -9.78 6.53 32.26
C ARG A 172 -11.01 7.43 32.04
N PRO A 173 -11.46 8.21 33.06
CA PRO A 173 -12.57 9.15 32.87
C PRO A 173 -12.24 10.19 31.77
N GLY A 174 -13.08 10.28 30.77
CA GLY A 174 -12.92 11.19 29.63
C GLY A 174 -11.99 10.67 28.54
N SER A 175 -11.59 9.40 28.57
CA SER A 175 -11.05 8.74 27.38
C SER A 175 -12.11 8.72 26.27
N PRO A 176 -11.74 8.84 25.01
CA PRO A 176 -12.62 8.48 23.90
C PRO A 176 -13.00 6.99 23.93
N GLY A 177 -12.11 6.13 24.48
CA GLY A 177 -12.30 4.70 24.67
C GLY A 177 -13.13 4.33 25.89
N VAL A 178 -13.38 3.03 26.06
CA VAL A 178 -14.19 2.48 27.17
C VAL A 178 -13.46 1.39 27.96
N GLN A 179 -12.25 1.05 27.58
CA GLN A 179 -11.42 0.00 28.18
C GLN A 179 -10.08 0.56 28.64
N SER A 180 -9.33 -0.23 29.38
CA SER A 180 -7.94 0.04 29.76
C SER A 180 -7.18 -1.28 29.84
N LEU A 181 -5.87 -1.21 30.00
CA LEU A 181 -5.03 -2.39 30.19
C LEU A 181 -4.62 -2.54 31.65
N ARG A 182 -4.87 -3.71 32.22
CA ARG A 182 -4.41 -4.10 33.55
C ARG A 182 -3.11 -4.88 33.45
N LEU A 183 -2.07 -4.39 34.08
CA LEU A 183 -0.82 -5.10 34.31
C LEU A 183 -0.79 -5.65 35.73
N SER A 184 -0.51 -6.94 35.88
CA SER A 184 -0.38 -7.58 37.19
C SER A 184 0.79 -8.55 37.22
N VAL A 185 1.33 -8.83 38.40
CA VAL A 185 2.43 -9.81 38.58
C VAL A 185 1.89 -11.00 39.33
N ASP A 186 2.03 -12.19 38.76
CA ASP A 186 1.97 -13.44 39.52
C ASP A 186 3.17 -13.48 40.48
N PRO A 187 2.95 -13.54 41.80
CA PRO A 187 4.03 -13.57 42.78
C PRO A 187 5.03 -14.72 42.61
N THR A 188 4.64 -15.75 41.85
CA THR A 188 5.49 -16.90 41.57
C THR A 188 6.35 -16.72 40.31
N GLN A 189 6.09 -15.69 39.50
CA GLN A 189 6.76 -15.44 38.21
C GLN A 189 7.12 -13.98 38.05
N LEU A 190 8.12 -13.52 38.77
CA LEU A 190 8.54 -12.12 38.93
C LEU A 190 8.96 -11.40 37.63
N TRP A 191 9.17 -12.14 36.55
CA TRP A 191 9.51 -11.59 35.25
C TRP A 191 8.28 -11.27 34.40
N ARG A 192 7.11 -11.60 34.85
CA ARG A 192 5.82 -11.37 34.23
C ARG A 192 5.16 -10.15 34.86
N GLY A 193 4.83 -9.17 34.25
CA GLY A 193 4.26 -7.87 34.69
C GLY A 193 4.78 -6.77 33.81
N SER A 194 4.97 -7.11 32.56
CA SER A 194 5.40 -6.20 31.55
C SER A 194 4.56 -6.36 30.29
N ARG A 195 4.29 -5.25 29.66
CA ARG A 195 3.82 -5.20 28.28
C ARG A 195 4.98 -4.82 27.41
N ILE A 196 5.21 -5.58 26.37
CA ILE A 196 6.37 -5.45 25.48
C ILE A 196 5.88 -5.25 24.04
N TRP A 197 6.41 -4.23 23.39
CA TRP A 197 6.23 -3.99 21.95
C TRP A 197 7.59 -4.11 21.26
N TYR A 198 7.64 -4.96 20.27
CA TYR A 198 8.80 -5.10 19.41
C TYR A 198 8.62 -4.18 18.20
N LEU A 199 9.47 -3.17 18.05
CA LEU A 199 9.26 -2.08 17.13
C LEU A 199 9.83 -2.30 15.75
N ASP A 200 10.88 -3.11 15.65
CA ASP A 200 11.53 -3.45 14.38
C ASP A 200 11.73 -4.96 14.23
N THR A 201 10.77 -5.74 14.73
CA THR A 201 10.72 -7.16 14.44
C THR A 201 10.47 -7.38 12.97
N LEU A 202 11.28 -8.21 12.40
CA LEU A 202 11.17 -8.55 11.01
C LEU A 202 10.86 -10.03 10.86
N TRP A 203 9.88 -10.28 10.03
CA TRP A 203 9.60 -11.61 9.54
C TRP A 203 10.75 -12.15 8.72
N ASN A 204 11.49 -11.26 8.13
CA ASN A 204 12.52 -11.51 7.16
C ASN A 204 13.82 -10.88 7.59
N ASN A 205 14.80 -11.21 6.89
CA ASN A 205 16.13 -10.74 6.96
C ASN A 205 16.24 -9.20 6.88
N LEU A 206 16.81 -8.59 7.91
CA LEU A 206 16.92 -7.15 8.08
C LEU A 206 17.72 -6.44 6.98
N ALA A 207 18.76 -7.06 6.46
CA ALA A 207 19.54 -6.46 5.39
C ALA A 207 18.74 -6.29 4.11
N THR A 208 17.69 -7.06 3.96
CA THR A 208 16.83 -7.04 2.78
C THR A 208 15.50 -6.34 3.02
N ASN A 209 15.12 -6.08 4.27
CA ASN A 209 13.90 -5.38 4.63
C ASN A 209 14.20 -4.19 5.55
N SER A 210 15.03 -3.29 5.05
CA SER A 210 15.51 -2.14 5.80
C SER A 210 14.45 -1.07 6.07
N GLY A 211 13.34 -1.10 5.35
CA GLY A 211 12.26 -0.14 5.54
C GLY A 211 11.59 -0.19 6.91
N LYS A 212 11.65 -1.35 7.60
CA LYS A 212 11.05 -1.52 8.94
C LYS A 212 11.92 -1.08 10.10
N LEU A 213 13.11 -0.59 9.86
CA LEU A 213 14.00 -0.16 10.92
C LEU A 213 13.50 1.14 11.53
N GLN A 214 13.26 1.10 12.85
CA GLN A 214 12.96 2.28 13.63
C GLN A 214 14.25 3.02 13.97
N LEU A 215 14.30 4.31 13.66
CA LEU A 215 15.37 5.19 14.10
C LEU A 215 15.13 5.57 15.57
N VAL A 216 16.11 5.31 16.43
CA VAL A 216 16.05 5.69 17.85
C VAL A 216 16.33 7.18 18.04
N ASP A 217 17.22 7.73 17.23
CA ASP A 217 17.65 9.12 17.30
C ASP A 217 16.47 10.09 17.10
N GLY A 218 16.51 11.22 17.79
CA GLY A 218 15.51 12.28 17.69
C GLY A 218 14.70 12.49 18.96
N ASP A 219 13.68 13.31 18.87
CA ASP A 219 12.82 13.65 19.99
C ASP A 219 11.61 12.71 20.03
N TRP A 220 11.35 12.19 21.24
CA TRP A 220 10.27 11.27 21.51
C TRP A 220 9.33 11.85 22.57
N HIS A 221 8.06 11.78 22.32
CA HIS A 221 7.00 12.11 23.27
C HIS A 221 6.40 10.82 23.82
N PHE A 222 6.40 10.70 25.14
CA PHE A 222 5.73 9.65 25.90
C PHE A 222 4.58 10.23 26.69
N SER A 223 3.44 9.62 26.60
CA SER A 223 2.27 9.96 27.41
C SER A 223 1.46 8.70 27.72
N VAL A 224 1.02 8.56 28.96
CA VAL A 224 0.14 7.48 29.39
C VAL A 224 -0.70 7.94 30.57
N TRP A 225 -1.97 7.60 30.57
CA TRP A 225 -2.76 7.63 31.78
C TRP A 225 -2.54 6.34 32.56
N ALA A 226 -2.22 6.48 33.85
CA ALA A 226 -1.94 5.34 34.70
C ALA A 226 -2.47 5.53 36.11
N LYS A 227 -2.82 4.42 36.78
CA LYS A 227 -3.09 4.40 38.22
C LYS A 227 -2.64 3.10 38.83
N GLY A 228 -2.15 3.16 40.09
CA GLY A 228 -1.93 1.99 40.90
C GLY A 228 -3.23 1.52 41.58
N THR A 229 -3.26 0.28 42.02
CA THR A 229 -4.36 -0.25 42.81
C THR A 229 -4.14 -0.02 44.32
N GLN A 230 -2.87 0.25 44.70
CA GLN A 230 -2.51 0.54 46.10
C GLN A 230 -1.39 1.61 46.18
N PRO A 231 -1.24 2.30 47.32
CA PRO A 231 -0.14 3.24 47.51
C PRO A 231 1.22 2.55 47.41
N GLY A 232 2.11 3.14 46.64
CA GLY A 232 3.46 2.60 46.41
C GLY A 232 3.64 1.83 45.10
N ASP A 233 2.56 1.63 44.35
CA ASP A 233 2.65 1.13 42.98
C ASP A 233 3.41 2.11 42.12
N SER A 234 4.08 1.58 41.08
CA SER A 234 4.85 2.37 40.14
C SER A 234 4.89 1.71 38.78
N LEU A 235 5.03 2.53 37.75
CA LEU A 235 5.16 2.11 36.36
C LEU A 235 6.60 2.43 35.90
N ARG A 236 7.28 1.46 35.29
CA ARG A 236 8.60 1.62 34.72
C ARG A 236 8.55 1.56 33.20
N LEU A 237 9.03 2.58 32.57
CA LEU A 237 9.20 2.71 31.12
C LEU A 237 10.60 2.27 30.73
N LYS A 238 10.71 1.49 29.64
CA LYS A 238 11.99 1.18 29.01
C LYS A 238 11.89 1.24 27.48
N LEU A 239 12.92 1.86 26.89
CA LEU A 239 13.20 1.76 25.45
C LEU A 239 14.63 1.25 25.30
N TYR A 240 14.82 0.12 24.63
CA TYR A 240 16.11 -0.54 24.55
C TYR A 240 16.26 -1.43 23.33
N ARG A 241 17.51 -1.65 22.91
CA ARG A 241 17.84 -2.77 22.02
C ARG A 241 18.35 -3.94 22.87
N SER A 242 17.81 -5.11 22.61
CA SER A 242 18.10 -6.34 23.34
C SER A 242 19.59 -6.61 23.37
N GLN A 243 20.19 -6.75 24.58
CA GLN A 243 21.60 -7.05 24.82
C GLN A 243 22.63 -5.96 24.41
N GLU A 244 22.20 -4.80 23.88
CA GLU A 244 23.10 -3.78 23.34
C GLU A 244 23.02 -2.48 24.15
N ALA A 245 21.91 -1.79 24.10
CA ALA A 245 21.75 -0.47 24.68
C ALA A 245 20.39 -0.26 25.32
N THR A 246 20.36 0.51 26.40
CA THR A 246 19.13 1.04 26.99
C THR A 246 19.16 2.55 26.79
N TYR A 247 18.16 3.06 26.09
CA TYR A 247 18.02 4.48 25.75
C TYR A 247 17.20 5.23 26.79
N ILE A 248 16.11 4.60 27.26
CA ILE A 248 15.23 5.15 28.30
C ILE A 248 15.02 4.06 29.35
N ASP A 249 15.09 4.43 30.63
CA ASP A 249 14.78 3.57 31.76
C ASP A 249 14.34 4.47 32.93
N GLU A 250 13.06 4.67 33.09
CA GLU A 250 12.48 5.57 34.05
C GLU A 250 11.34 4.95 34.82
N THR A 251 11.18 5.31 36.09
CA THR A 251 10.14 4.77 36.97
C THR A 251 9.30 5.91 37.55
N PHE A 252 7.99 5.80 37.35
CA PHE A 252 7.00 6.79 37.79
C PHE A 252 6.20 6.25 38.96
N PRO A 253 6.18 6.97 40.11
CA PRO A 253 5.31 6.60 41.23
C PRO A 253 3.84 6.87 40.87
N LEU A 254 2.98 5.96 41.25
CA LEU A 254 1.54 6.05 40.97
C LEU A 254 0.73 6.34 42.22
N THR A 255 -0.37 7.04 42.00
CA THR A 255 -1.48 7.17 42.98
C THR A 255 -2.56 6.15 42.67
N THR A 256 -3.53 6.00 43.57
CA THR A 256 -4.70 5.15 43.33
C THR A 256 -5.81 5.84 42.51
N SER A 257 -5.50 7.00 41.94
CA SER A 257 -6.36 7.72 41.00
C SER A 257 -5.66 7.81 39.65
N TRP A 258 -6.44 7.87 38.58
CA TRP A 258 -5.91 8.10 37.25
C TRP A 258 -5.10 9.41 37.21
N GLN A 259 -3.89 9.34 36.70
CA GLN A 259 -2.98 10.45 36.53
C GLN A 259 -2.31 10.37 35.16
N LEU A 260 -2.11 11.53 34.54
CA LEU A 260 -1.31 11.64 33.33
C LEU A 260 0.17 11.63 33.71
N ILE A 261 0.92 10.77 33.04
CA ILE A 261 2.37 10.79 33.00
C ILE A 261 2.76 11.24 31.58
N GLU A 262 3.55 12.30 31.51
CA GLU A 262 3.96 12.87 30.22
C GLU A 262 5.43 13.27 30.31
N GLN A 263 6.20 12.89 29.28
CA GLN A 263 7.64 13.16 29.22
C GLN A 263 8.11 13.26 27.77
N THR A 264 9.07 14.14 27.52
CA THR A 264 9.78 14.20 26.23
C THR A 264 11.23 13.76 26.44
N TYR A 265 11.71 12.92 25.54
CA TYR A 265 13.08 12.40 25.55
C TYR A 265 13.79 12.84 24.27
N SER A 266 14.97 13.44 24.40
CA SER A 266 15.83 13.76 23.27
C SER A 266 16.97 12.76 23.20
N LEU A 267 16.97 11.93 22.19
CA LEU A 267 18.00 10.94 21.93
C LEU A 267 18.93 11.46 20.83
N PRO A 268 20.19 11.75 21.14
CA PRO A 268 21.09 12.41 20.20
C PRO A 268 21.41 11.54 18.99
N GLU A 269 21.78 12.17 17.88
CA GLU A 269 22.27 11.50 16.68
C GLU A 269 23.41 10.53 17.01
N GLY A 270 23.36 9.34 16.46
CA GLY A 270 24.30 8.26 16.74
C GLY A 270 23.98 7.44 18.00
N SER A 271 22.83 7.65 18.63
CA SER A 271 22.35 6.77 19.70
C SER A 271 22.06 5.37 19.21
N ASP A 272 21.71 5.24 17.94
CA ASP A 272 21.35 3.95 17.34
C ASP A 272 22.58 3.24 16.74
N ASP A 273 22.52 1.91 16.68
CA ASP A 273 23.61 1.09 16.15
C ASP A 273 23.56 1.02 14.61
N PRO A 274 24.60 1.51 13.92
CA PRO A 274 24.66 1.43 12.45
C PRO A 274 24.77 -0.02 11.92
N ARG A 275 25.14 -1.02 12.72
CA ARG A 275 25.19 -2.43 12.33
C ARG A 275 23.82 -3.00 12.02
N ALA A 276 22.76 -2.33 12.44
CA ALA A 276 21.39 -2.69 12.18
C ALA A 276 21.07 -3.02 10.70
N TYR A 277 21.93 -2.63 9.78
CA TYR A 277 21.73 -2.89 8.35
C TYR A 277 22.58 -4.00 7.75
N THR A 278 23.61 -4.43 8.44
CA THR A 278 24.64 -5.32 7.84
C THR A 278 24.70 -6.70 8.44
N ASP A 279 24.18 -6.89 9.64
CA ASP A 279 24.25 -8.16 10.35
C ASP A 279 22.83 -8.61 10.78
N GLN A 280 22.34 -9.63 10.11
CA GLN A 280 20.97 -10.11 10.24
C GLN A 280 20.78 -11.10 11.39
N GLU A 281 21.80 -11.87 11.70
CA GLU A 281 21.71 -12.92 12.71
C GLU A 281 21.83 -12.35 14.13
N SER A 282 22.41 -11.16 14.27
CA SER A 282 22.68 -10.52 15.54
C SER A 282 22.00 -9.19 15.76
N HIS A 283 21.05 -8.80 14.91
CA HIS A 283 20.39 -7.52 15.08
C HIS A 283 19.58 -7.47 16.37
N PRO A 284 19.93 -6.58 17.30
CA PRO A 284 19.18 -6.41 18.54
C PRO A 284 17.89 -5.65 18.28
N ILE A 285 16.76 -6.31 18.52
CA ILE A 285 15.43 -5.76 18.30
C ILE A 285 15.21 -4.53 19.19
N LEU A 286 14.77 -3.43 18.59
CA LEU A 286 14.29 -2.28 19.34
C LEU A 286 12.99 -2.63 20.05
N THR A 287 12.98 -2.44 21.35
CA THR A 287 11.90 -2.85 22.22
C THR A 287 11.46 -1.67 23.09
N PHE A 288 10.17 -1.40 23.05
CA PHE A 288 9.49 -0.55 24.02
C PHE A 288 8.77 -1.43 25.04
N SER A 289 8.83 -1.10 26.31
CA SER A 289 8.13 -1.88 27.33
C SER A 289 7.72 -1.04 28.54
N LEU A 290 6.56 -1.41 29.09
CA LEU A 290 6.06 -0.95 30.37
C LEU A 290 6.15 -2.10 31.37
N HIS A 291 6.70 -1.85 32.55
CA HIS A 291 6.88 -2.82 33.61
C HIS A 291 6.23 -2.33 34.91
N LEU A 292 5.86 -3.26 35.75
CA LEU A 292 5.55 -2.95 37.15
C LEU A 292 6.84 -2.65 37.92
N GLY A 293 6.80 -1.69 38.81
CA GLY A 293 7.95 -1.29 39.61
C GLY A 293 8.39 -2.31 40.66
N GLY A 294 7.53 -3.27 41.03
CA GLY A 294 7.85 -4.30 42.00
C GLY A 294 6.86 -5.46 42.04
N ALA A 295 7.24 -6.53 42.77
CA ALA A 295 6.40 -7.71 42.91
C ALA A 295 5.11 -7.40 43.71
N GLY A 296 4.00 -8.00 43.29
CA GLY A 296 2.69 -7.83 43.92
C GLY A 296 2.00 -6.50 43.66
N GLN A 297 2.54 -5.71 42.73
CA GLN A 297 1.89 -4.50 42.26
C GLN A 297 0.87 -4.84 41.15
N GLU A 298 -0.10 -3.96 41.00
CA GLU A 298 -1.09 -3.98 39.93
C GLU A 298 -1.34 -2.56 39.46
N VAL A 299 -1.30 -2.35 38.17
CA VAL A 299 -1.41 -1.03 37.52
C VAL A 299 -2.40 -1.11 36.38
N LEU A 300 -3.24 -0.10 36.24
CA LEU A 300 -4.04 0.15 35.06
C LEU A 300 -3.41 1.25 34.23
N ILE A 301 -3.38 1.06 32.92
CA ILE A 301 -2.90 2.06 31.94
C ILE A 301 -3.92 2.26 30.84
N ASP A 302 -3.97 3.47 30.29
CA ASP A 302 -4.89 3.86 29.22
C ASP A 302 -4.30 5.00 28.40
N ASP A 303 -4.79 5.18 27.17
CA ASP A 303 -4.38 6.25 26.24
C ASP A 303 -2.84 6.38 26.13
N LEU A 304 -2.17 5.33 25.71
CA LEU A 304 -0.72 5.25 25.64
C LEU A 304 -0.19 5.84 24.35
N ILE A 305 0.74 6.77 24.48
CA ILE A 305 1.53 7.34 23.37
C ILE A 305 3.01 7.05 23.61
N MET A 306 3.68 6.60 22.61
CA MET A 306 5.13 6.66 22.43
C MET A 306 5.39 7.00 20.99
N GLU A 307 5.70 8.24 20.70
CA GLU A 307 5.78 8.73 19.32
C GLU A 307 7.02 9.59 19.09
N ARG A 308 7.47 9.60 17.85
CA ARG A 308 8.43 10.64 17.40
C ARG A 308 7.68 11.95 17.30
N VAL A 309 8.33 13.04 17.76
CA VAL A 309 7.78 14.39 17.60
C VAL A 309 7.61 14.67 16.11
N HIS A 310 6.43 15.10 15.72
CA HIS A 310 6.03 15.38 14.33
C HIS A 310 5.30 16.71 14.24
N THR A 311 5.14 17.23 13.02
CA THR A 311 4.56 18.56 12.77
C THR A 311 3.17 18.57 12.15
N ASN A 312 2.66 17.41 11.73
CA ASN A 312 1.33 17.29 11.11
C ASN A 312 0.27 16.82 12.12
N ASP A 313 -1.00 17.14 11.85
CA ASP A 313 -2.12 16.85 12.76
C ASP A 313 -2.66 15.41 12.64
N PHE A 314 -2.09 14.59 11.74
CA PHE A 314 -2.60 13.25 11.44
C PHE A 314 -1.71 12.11 11.93
N GLY A 315 -0.67 12.41 12.69
CA GLY A 315 0.17 11.42 13.35
C GLY A 315 1.14 10.66 12.45
N PHE A 316 1.46 11.18 11.27
CA PHE A 316 2.49 10.59 10.41
C PHE A 316 3.86 11.15 10.76
N VAL A 317 4.91 10.34 10.61
CA VAL A 317 6.28 10.85 10.71
C VAL A 317 6.54 11.87 9.60
N ASP A 318 7.27 12.94 9.93
CA ASP A 318 7.47 14.04 8.97
C ASP A 318 8.22 13.60 7.71
N GLU A 319 9.11 12.62 7.81
CA GLU A 319 9.85 12.05 6.69
C GLU A 319 8.93 11.40 5.64
N VAL A 320 7.82 10.80 6.06
CA VAL A 320 6.80 10.25 5.16
C VAL A 320 6.08 11.38 4.43
N VAL A 321 5.61 12.40 5.15
CA VAL A 321 4.91 13.54 4.55
C VAL A 321 5.84 14.25 3.56
N GLN A 322 7.09 14.52 3.92
CA GLN A 322 8.08 15.16 3.04
C GLN A 322 8.40 14.29 1.81
N GLY A 323 8.55 12.98 1.98
CA GLY A 323 8.79 12.07 0.87
C GLY A 323 7.61 12.00 -0.11
N LEU A 324 6.38 11.99 0.38
CA LEU A 324 5.19 12.01 -0.46
C LEU A 324 5.02 13.36 -1.17
N LEU A 325 5.27 14.49 -0.50
CA LEU A 325 5.29 15.81 -1.13
C LEU A 325 6.34 15.88 -2.25
N GLU A 326 7.50 15.27 -2.05
CA GLU A 326 8.55 15.18 -3.09
C GLU A 326 8.11 14.30 -4.25
N LEU A 327 7.50 13.14 -4.01
CA LEU A 327 6.98 12.24 -5.02
C LEU A 327 5.85 12.89 -5.83
N ASN A 328 5.09 13.78 -5.18
CA ASN A 328 3.95 14.48 -5.77
C ASN A 328 2.91 13.54 -6.41
N PRO A 329 2.40 12.53 -5.68
CA PRO A 329 1.48 11.54 -6.25
C PRO A 329 0.12 12.16 -6.56
N GLY A 330 -0.57 11.67 -7.59
CA GLY A 330 -1.95 12.08 -7.88
C GLY A 330 -2.98 11.31 -7.08
N THR A 331 -2.62 10.12 -6.60
CA THR A 331 -3.51 9.24 -5.83
C THR A 331 -2.70 8.46 -4.80
N LEU A 332 -3.23 8.35 -3.58
CA LEU A 332 -2.73 7.42 -2.57
C LEU A 332 -3.74 6.30 -2.36
N ARG A 333 -3.28 5.04 -2.34
CA ARG A 333 -4.15 3.89 -2.05
C ARG A 333 -3.82 3.33 -0.67
N ASN A 334 -4.82 3.29 0.20
CA ASN A 334 -4.72 2.61 1.48
C ASN A 334 -4.94 1.12 1.27
N TRP A 335 -3.84 0.38 1.09
CA TRP A 335 -3.86 -1.04 0.86
C TRP A 335 -4.32 -1.85 2.09
N SER A 336 -4.19 -1.30 3.29
CA SER A 336 -4.58 -1.97 4.55
C SER A 336 -6.05 -1.78 4.95
N GLY A 337 -6.83 -1.00 4.23
CA GLY A 337 -8.23 -0.70 4.57
C GLY A 337 -9.19 -1.90 4.58
N PHE A 338 -8.83 -3.02 3.98
CA PHE A 338 -9.72 -4.16 3.74
C PHE A 338 -9.81 -5.17 4.89
N PHE A 339 -9.06 -5.02 5.96
CA PHE A 339 -9.08 -5.95 7.08
C PHE A 339 -10.41 -5.95 7.82
N GLY A 340 -10.77 -7.13 8.35
CA GLY A 340 -12.03 -7.44 9.01
C GLY A 340 -12.38 -6.53 10.17
N THR A 341 -12.79 -5.33 9.88
CA THR A 341 -13.25 -4.30 10.82
C THR A 341 -14.67 -3.89 10.49
N ASN A 342 -15.18 -2.91 11.20
CA ASN A 342 -16.41 -2.19 10.89
C ASN A 342 -16.10 -0.69 10.70
N LEU A 343 -17.07 0.08 10.22
CA LEU A 343 -16.90 1.51 10.00
C LEU A 343 -16.59 2.25 11.32
N ALA A 344 -17.25 1.86 12.40
CA ALA A 344 -17.05 2.51 13.70
C ALA A 344 -15.57 2.50 14.12
N HIS A 345 -14.88 1.35 13.95
CA HIS A 345 -13.44 1.27 14.21
C HIS A 345 -12.59 1.98 13.13
N ALA A 346 -13.03 1.97 11.86
CA ALA A 346 -12.30 2.61 10.77
C ALA A 346 -12.22 4.14 10.89
N VAL A 347 -13.20 4.77 11.53
CA VAL A 347 -13.28 6.23 11.67
C VAL A 347 -13.17 6.72 13.12
N ALA A 348 -12.97 5.82 14.07
CA ALA A 348 -12.86 6.17 15.49
C ALA A 348 -11.61 7.01 15.78
N ASP A 349 -11.67 7.73 16.90
CA ASP A 349 -10.48 8.29 17.52
C ASP A 349 -9.45 7.18 17.80
N PRO A 350 -8.13 7.39 17.63
CA PRO A 350 -7.11 6.38 17.89
C PRO A 350 -7.22 5.70 19.26
N PHE A 351 -7.67 6.42 20.29
CA PHE A 351 -7.88 5.85 21.62
C PHE A 351 -9.19 5.09 21.80
N ALA A 352 -10.16 5.27 20.91
CA ALA A 352 -11.45 4.56 20.93
C ALA A 352 -11.50 3.42 19.92
N ALA A 353 -10.47 3.25 19.17
CA ALA A 353 -10.45 2.33 18.05
C ALA A 353 -9.85 0.99 18.45
N GLY A 354 -10.61 -0.07 18.27
CA GLY A 354 -10.19 -1.42 18.57
C GLY A 354 -9.18 -1.98 17.56
N PHE A 355 -8.67 -3.15 17.86
CA PHE A 355 -7.77 -3.90 16.99
C PHE A 355 -8.54 -4.68 15.92
N VAL A 356 -7.85 -5.00 14.86
CA VAL A 356 -8.29 -5.97 13.85
C VAL A 356 -7.35 -7.17 13.91
N ASN A 357 -7.89 -8.36 14.07
CA ASN A 357 -7.09 -9.56 14.03
C ASN A 357 -7.17 -10.20 12.64
N PHE A 358 -6.07 -10.15 11.96
CA PHE A 358 -5.94 -10.67 10.61
C PHE A 358 -5.53 -12.16 10.58
N ARG A 359 -4.72 -12.62 11.55
CA ARG A 359 -4.27 -14.02 11.63
C ARG A 359 -4.59 -14.63 12.97
N PRO A 360 -5.81 -15.10 13.15
CA PRO A 360 -6.27 -15.61 14.44
C PRO A 360 -5.44 -16.77 14.98
N ASN A 361 -4.74 -17.51 14.11
CA ASN A 361 -3.91 -18.62 14.53
C ASN A 361 -2.58 -18.19 15.15
N ASN A 362 -2.06 -17.04 14.81
CA ASN A 362 -0.84 -16.52 15.38
C ASN A 362 -1.07 -15.80 16.70
N ARG A 363 -2.33 -15.58 17.08
CA ARG A 363 -2.71 -14.79 18.26
C ARG A 363 -2.05 -13.42 18.34
N ILE A 364 -1.51 -12.94 17.22
CA ILE A 364 -0.91 -11.63 17.11
C ILE A 364 -1.99 -10.71 16.58
N PRO A 365 -2.48 -9.77 17.41
CA PRO A 365 -3.41 -8.77 16.95
C PRO A 365 -2.75 -7.96 15.85
N GLN A 366 -3.41 -7.84 14.74
CA GLN A 366 -3.01 -6.89 13.72
C GLN A 366 -3.75 -5.59 13.93
N LEU A 367 -3.01 -4.56 13.93
CA LEU A 367 -3.42 -3.27 14.37
C LEU A 367 -3.32 -2.32 13.20
N TRP A 368 -4.30 -1.46 13.07
CA TRP A 368 -4.20 -0.39 12.12
C TRP A 368 -3.29 0.69 12.67
N ASP A 369 -2.25 0.97 11.97
CA ASP A 369 -1.34 2.03 12.34
C ASP A 369 -1.97 3.39 12.07
N TYR A 370 -2.74 3.53 11.00
CA TYR A 370 -3.52 4.73 10.69
C TYR A 370 -4.88 4.31 10.15
N ARG A 371 -5.88 5.14 10.36
CA ARG A 371 -7.27 4.85 10.03
C ARG A 371 -7.74 5.70 8.87
N LEU A 372 -9.01 5.56 8.50
CA LEU A 372 -9.58 6.29 7.37
C LEU A 372 -9.44 7.82 7.54
N HIS A 373 -9.65 8.35 8.75
CA HIS A 373 -9.52 9.79 8.99
C HIS A 373 -8.09 10.28 8.76
N GLU A 374 -7.11 9.63 9.34
CA GLU A 374 -5.68 9.95 9.17
C GLU A 374 -5.26 9.80 7.72
N PHE A 375 -5.70 8.73 7.06
CA PHE A 375 -5.41 8.50 5.65
C PHE A 375 -5.95 9.62 4.75
N LEU A 376 -7.21 10.03 4.96
CA LEU A 376 -7.80 11.14 4.21
C LEU A 376 -7.05 12.46 4.50
N GLY A 377 -6.69 12.70 5.75
CA GLY A 377 -5.85 13.84 6.11
C GLY A 377 -4.48 13.84 5.45
N LEU A 378 -3.83 12.68 5.35
CA LEU A 378 -2.56 12.55 4.62
C LEU A 378 -2.74 12.85 3.12
N CYS A 379 -3.83 12.36 2.51
CA CYS A 379 -4.14 12.67 1.12
C CYS A 379 -4.30 14.19 0.88
N ASP A 380 -5.00 14.89 1.78
CA ASP A 380 -5.17 16.35 1.73
C ASP A 380 -3.82 17.07 1.89
N LEU A 381 -2.99 16.66 2.86
CA LEU A 381 -1.66 17.23 3.09
C LEU A 381 -0.74 17.17 1.87
N VAL A 382 -0.87 16.14 1.04
CA VAL A 382 0.02 15.92 -0.11
C VAL A 382 -0.63 16.18 -1.47
N ASP A 383 -1.83 16.74 -1.49
CA ASP A 383 -2.59 17.06 -2.72
C ASP A 383 -2.81 15.83 -3.61
N ALA A 384 -3.29 14.73 -3.01
CA ALA A 384 -3.56 13.47 -3.69
C ALA A 384 -5.02 13.02 -3.47
N ASN A 385 -5.61 12.38 -4.47
CA ASN A 385 -6.91 11.75 -4.34
C ASN A 385 -6.80 10.45 -3.50
N PRO A 386 -7.76 10.18 -2.60
CA PRO A 386 -7.75 8.95 -1.84
C PRO A 386 -8.32 7.77 -2.64
N TRP A 387 -7.67 6.62 -2.52
CA TRP A 387 -8.18 5.33 -2.94
C TRP A 387 -8.25 4.42 -1.71
N TYR A 388 -9.46 4.20 -1.23
CA TYR A 388 -9.72 3.41 -0.04
C TYR A 388 -10.31 2.05 -0.40
N ILE A 389 -9.74 0.99 0.17
CA ILE A 389 -10.28 -0.36 0.04
C ILE A 389 -11.35 -0.57 1.11
N VAL A 390 -12.58 -0.73 0.66
CA VAL A 390 -13.73 -1.01 1.53
C VAL A 390 -13.76 -2.50 1.84
N PRO A 391 -13.73 -2.90 3.11
CA PRO A 391 -13.86 -4.31 3.48
C PRO A 391 -15.14 -4.93 2.93
N VAL A 392 -15.03 -6.04 2.23
CA VAL A 392 -16.19 -6.72 1.62
C VAL A 392 -17.25 -7.15 2.64
N THR A 393 -16.80 -7.41 3.86
CA THR A 393 -17.64 -7.89 4.97
C THR A 393 -18.43 -6.81 5.68
N TRP A 394 -18.26 -5.53 5.32
CA TRP A 394 -19.02 -4.44 5.92
C TRP A 394 -20.53 -4.61 5.71
N THR A 395 -21.29 -4.25 6.73
CA THR A 395 -22.75 -4.25 6.68
C THR A 395 -23.29 -3.16 5.79
N GLU A 396 -24.56 -3.20 5.45
CA GLU A 396 -25.24 -2.11 4.77
C GLU A 396 -25.20 -0.81 5.59
N GLU A 397 -25.29 -0.91 6.90
CA GLU A 397 -25.18 0.22 7.82
C GLU A 397 -23.77 0.84 7.79
N ASP A 398 -22.71 0.01 7.79
CA ASP A 398 -21.34 0.49 7.66
C ASP A 398 -21.13 1.24 6.34
N LEU A 399 -21.67 0.70 5.24
CA LEU A 399 -21.54 1.30 3.90
C LEU A 399 -22.28 2.64 3.79
N LEU A 400 -23.50 2.72 4.32
CA LEU A 400 -24.26 3.98 4.37
C LEU A 400 -23.60 4.99 5.29
N GLY A 401 -23.10 4.55 6.44
CA GLY A 401 -22.31 5.39 7.36
C GLY A 401 -21.02 5.91 6.72
N LEU A 402 -20.38 5.11 5.86
CA LEU A 402 -19.21 5.58 5.08
C LEU A 402 -19.60 6.75 4.16
N MET A 403 -20.72 6.65 3.46
CA MET A 403 -21.20 7.73 2.60
C MET A 403 -21.48 9.00 3.40
N GLU A 404 -22.13 8.85 4.55
CA GLU A 404 -22.36 9.94 5.49
C GLU A 404 -21.04 10.56 5.99
N TYR A 405 -20.07 9.72 6.37
CA TYR A 405 -18.75 10.20 6.82
C TYR A 405 -18.00 10.98 5.76
N LEU A 406 -18.08 10.55 4.49
CA LEU A 406 -17.38 11.18 3.38
C LEU A 406 -18.12 12.42 2.84
N GLY A 407 -19.43 12.36 2.70
CA GLY A 407 -20.23 13.37 1.99
C GLY A 407 -21.27 14.08 2.85
N GLY A 408 -21.61 13.57 4.02
CA GLY A 408 -22.69 14.12 4.85
C GLY A 408 -22.35 15.45 5.54
N PRO A 409 -23.36 16.29 5.85
CA PRO A 409 -23.18 17.52 6.62
C PRO A 409 -23.05 17.21 8.13
N ALA A 410 -22.20 17.95 8.82
CA ALA A 410 -22.13 17.93 10.28
C ALA A 410 -23.24 18.84 10.87
N ASP A 411 -24.38 18.29 11.17
CA ASP A 411 -25.60 19.03 11.54
C ASP A 411 -26.34 18.53 12.79
N GLY A 412 -25.74 17.56 13.51
CA GLY A 412 -26.33 16.92 14.69
C GLY A 412 -27.37 15.84 14.38
N VAL A 413 -27.55 15.50 13.11
CA VAL A 413 -28.47 14.45 12.65
C VAL A 413 -27.68 13.28 12.01
N HIS A 414 -26.51 13.59 11.46
CA HIS A 414 -25.64 12.64 10.78
C HIS A 414 -24.45 12.25 11.70
N PRO A 415 -24.56 11.16 12.46
CA PRO A 415 -23.59 10.83 13.52
C PRO A 415 -22.15 10.62 13.01
N TYR A 416 -21.97 10.05 11.81
CA TYR A 416 -20.64 9.88 11.24
C TYR A 416 -20.05 11.18 10.68
N ALA A 417 -20.88 12.06 10.13
CA ALA A 417 -20.45 13.40 9.73
C ALA A 417 -20.10 14.28 10.93
N ASP A 418 -20.87 14.15 12.02
CA ASP A 418 -20.59 14.84 13.29
C ASP A 418 -19.30 14.29 13.94
N LEU A 419 -19.04 12.99 13.86
CA LEU A 419 -17.77 12.39 14.29
C LEU A 419 -16.58 12.92 13.48
N ARG A 420 -16.70 13.01 12.15
CA ARG A 420 -15.69 13.63 11.30
C ARG A 420 -15.38 15.04 11.74
N ALA A 421 -16.43 15.85 11.98
CA ALA A 421 -16.29 17.23 12.43
C ALA A 421 -15.64 17.34 13.82
N ALA A 422 -15.99 16.45 14.75
CA ALA A 422 -15.37 16.37 16.07
C ALA A 422 -13.86 16.04 15.99
N ARG A 423 -13.44 15.35 14.95
CA ARG A 423 -12.04 15.06 14.64
C ARG A 423 -11.33 16.16 13.82
N GLY A 424 -11.95 17.33 13.68
CA GLY A 424 -11.37 18.51 13.04
C GLY A 424 -11.79 18.75 11.59
N GLN A 425 -12.32 17.76 10.87
CA GLN A 425 -12.75 17.90 9.49
C GLN A 425 -14.24 18.27 9.41
N ILE A 426 -14.55 19.56 9.44
CA ILE A 426 -15.94 20.06 9.46
C ILE A 426 -16.64 19.85 8.11
N LEU A 427 -15.96 20.16 7.02
CA LEU A 427 -16.53 20.04 5.67
C LEU A 427 -16.51 18.58 5.19
N PRO A 428 -17.47 18.19 4.34
CA PRO A 428 -17.42 16.89 3.68
C PRO A 428 -16.11 16.66 2.92
N TRP A 429 -15.56 15.47 2.96
CA TRP A 429 -14.37 15.11 2.20
C TRP A 429 -14.57 15.21 0.68
N THR A 430 -15.81 15.06 0.22
CA THR A 430 -16.20 15.31 -1.17
C THR A 430 -15.97 16.75 -1.63
N THR A 431 -15.77 17.69 -0.72
CA THR A 431 -15.40 19.09 -1.04
C THR A 431 -13.90 19.32 -1.07
N VAL A 432 -13.12 18.37 -0.53
CA VAL A 432 -11.66 18.42 -0.48
C VAL A 432 -11.05 17.77 -1.72
N PHE A 433 -11.53 16.58 -2.07
CA PHE A 433 -10.96 15.78 -3.16
C PHE A 433 -11.71 15.95 -4.48
N ASP A 434 -10.97 15.84 -5.56
CA ASP A 434 -11.58 15.79 -6.91
C ASP A 434 -12.26 14.44 -7.13
N THR A 435 -11.64 13.36 -6.70
CA THR A 435 -12.17 12.00 -6.78
C THR A 435 -11.82 11.20 -5.52
N ILE A 436 -12.79 10.43 -5.03
CA ILE A 436 -12.63 9.44 -3.98
C ILE A 436 -12.88 8.07 -4.59
N HIS A 437 -11.82 7.26 -4.71
CA HIS A 437 -11.93 5.90 -5.20
C HIS A 437 -12.30 4.97 -4.04
N LEU A 438 -13.40 4.21 -4.20
CA LEU A 438 -13.86 3.20 -3.24
C LEU A 438 -13.75 1.82 -3.89
N GLU A 439 -12.79 1.03 -3.47
CA GLU A 439 -12.54 -0.31 -4.00
C GLU A 439 -13.21 -1.37 -3.14
N PHE A 440 -13.96 -2.26 -3.75
CA PHE A 440 -14.64 -3.35 -3.07
C PHE A 440 -13.70 -4.54 -2.84
N GLY A 441 -13.08 -4.59 -1.67
CA GLY A 441 -12.08 -5.58 -1.30
C GLY A 441 -10.79 -5.49 -2.10
N ASN A 442 -9.78 -6.24 -1.68
CA ASN A 442 -8.50 -6.36 -2.38
C ASN A 442 -8.37 -7.76 -3.00
N GLU A 443 -8.01 -7.84 -4.29
CA GLU A 443 -7.65 -9.10 -4.95
C GLU A 443 -8.63 -10.27 -4.71
N GLY A 444 -9.93 -10.04 -4.85
CA GLY A 444 -10.99 -11.00 -4.54
C GLY A 444 -10.96 -12.33 -5.33
N TRP A 445 -9.89 -12.63 -6.04
CA TRP A 445 -9.68 -13.89 -6.77
C TRP A 445 -8.78 -14.89 -6.04
N ALA A 446 -8.14 -14.50 -4.96
CA ALA A 446 -7.07 -15.28 -4.34
C ALA A 446 -7.57 -16.48 -3.51
N ARG A 447 -8.61 -17.18 -4.01
CA ARG A 447 -9.13 -18.39 -3.38
C ARG A 447 -8.06 -19.47 -3.30
N GLY A 448 -7.92 -20.06 -2.13
CA GLY A 448 -6.99 -21.15 -1.88
C GLY A 448 -5.61 -20.72 -1.42
N ILE A 449 -5.28 -19.46 -1.56
CA ILE A 449 -4.13 -18.90 -0.88
C ILE A 449 -4.61 -18.28 0.44
N ASN A 450 -5.85 -17.81 0.50
CA ASN A 450 -6.35 -16.97 1.58
C ASN A 450 -7.86 -17.11 1.76
N THR A 451 -8.25 -17.79 2.79
CA THR A 451 -9.51 -17.55 3.49
C THR A 451 -9.41 -16.36 4.43
N ASP A 452 -8.30 -15.74 4.38
CA ASP A 452 -7.86 -14.59 5.10
C ASP A 452 -8.47 -13.35 4.46
N PRO A 453 -9.10 -12.46 5.22
CA PRO A 453 -9.61 -11.19 4.71
C PRO A 453 -8.53 -10.33 4.06
N PHE A 454 -7.26 -10.64 4.27
CA PHE A 454 -6.10 -9.98 3.71
C PHE A 454 -6.14 -9.83 2.17
N PHE A 455 -6.55 -10.86 1.44
CA PHE A 455 -6.68 -10.79 -0.01
C PHE A 455 -8.12 -10.67 -0.48
N GLY A 456 -8.95 -10.02 0.35
CA GLY A 456 -10.34 -9.80 0.01
C GLY A 456 -11.19 -11.05 0.07
N ALA A 457 -10.70 -12.09 0.73
CA ALA A 457 -11.29 -13.40 0.86
C ALA A 457 -12.06 -13.79 -0.40
N SER A 458 -11.65 -14.80 -1.04
CA SER A 458 -12.21 -15.23 -2.32
C SER A 458 -13.74 -15.13 -2.37
N LEU A 459 -14.24 -14.14 -3.04
CA LEU A 459 -15.66 -14.07 -3.37
C LEU A 459 -16.01 -15.06 -4.49
N GLY A 460 -15.16 -16.05 -4.68
CA GLY A 460 -15.32 -17.08 -5.66
C GLY A 460 -14.85 -16.68 -7.06
N ASP A 461 -15.64 -16.99 -8.05
CA ASP A 461 -15.39 -16.58 -9.42
C ASP A 461 -15.75 -15.10 -9.67
N GLY A 462 -15.46 -14.59 -10.86
CA GLY A 462 -15.78 -13.21 -11.23
C GLY A 462 -17.28 -12.91 -11.19
N TYR A 463 -18.14 -13.90 -11.35
CA TYR A 463 -19.59 -13.70 -11.28
C TYR A 463 -20.06 -13.42 -9.86
N ASN A 464 -19.57 -14.16 -8.87
CA ASN A 464 -19.89 -13.89 -7.45
C ASN A 464 -19.35 -12.54 -7.01
N LEU A 465 -18.09 -12.24 -7.34
CA LEU A 465 -17.51 -10.93 -7.03
C LEU A 465 -18.33 -9.80 -7.66
N GLY A 466 -18.67 -9.93 -8.94
CA GLY A 466 -19.46 -8.93 -9.65
C GLY A 466 -20.86 -8.76 -9.05
N ALA A 467 -21.58 -9.87 -8.78
CA ALA A 467 -22.94 -9.81 -8.24
C ALA A 467 -23.00 -9.20 -6.83
N ILE A 468 -22.09 -9.61 -5.94
CA ILE A 468 -22.02 -9.08 -4.57
C ILE A 468 -21.59 -7.61 -4.60
N GLY A 469 -20.56 -7.28 -5.38
CA GLY A 469 -20.13 -5.89 -5.58
C GLY A 469 -21.22 -5.00 -6.16
N ASN A 470 -22.01 -5.52 -7.14
CA ASN A 470 -23.13 -4.80 -7.70
C ASN A 470 -24.18 -4.38 -6.66
N ASP A 471 -24.52 -5.30 -5.75
CA ASP A 471 -25.47 -4.99 -4.68
C ASP A 471 -24.94 -3.88 -3.75
N ARG A 472 -23.68 -3.98 -3.34
CA ARG A 472 -23.04 -3.00 -2.45
C ARG A 472 -22.89 -1.64 -3.13
N PHE A 473 -22.50 -1.61 -4.41
CA PHE A 473 -22.39 -0.35 -5.15
C PHE A 473 -23.75 0.29 -5.43
N ASN A 474 -24.80 -0.49 -5.70
CA ASN A 474 -26.15 0.06 -5.80
C ASN A 474 -26.61 0.69 -4.49
N LEU A 475 -26.26 0.11 -3.35
CA LEU A 475 -26.51 0.70 -2.03
C LEU A 475 -25.80 2.04 -1.87
N LEU A 476 -24.51 2.12 -2.19
CA LEU A 476 -23.75 3.36 -2.13
C LEU A 476 -24.34 4.42 -3.07
N LYS A 477 -24.70 4.05 -4.32
CA LYS A 477 -25.31 4.96 -5.28
C LYS A 477 -26.70 5.46 -4.88
N ALA A 478 -27.39 4.73 -4.03
CA ALA A 478 -28.69 5.12 -3.48
C ALA A 478 -28.59 6.03 -2.26
N ALA A 479 -27.42 6.18 -1.64
CA ALA A 479 -27.20 7.04 -0.49
C ALA A 479 -27.39 8.51 -0.87
N PRO A 480 -28.02 9.34 -0.02
CA PRO A 480 -28.23 10.78 -0.30
C PRO A 480 -26.93 11.56 -0.51
N GLU A 481 -25.84 11.10 0.09
CA GLU A 481 -24.51 11.73 0.07
C GLU A 481 -23.68 11.34 -1.17
N TYR A 482 -24.19 10.41 -1.99
CA TYR A 482 -23.49 9.98 -3.20
C TYR A 482 -23.48 11.07 -4.26
N ASP A 483 -22.30 11.41 -4.73
CA ASP A 483 -22.07 12.29 -5.89
C ASP A 483 -21.25 11.55 -6.95
N ALA A 484 -21.87 11.26 -8.07
CA ALA A 484 -21.23 10.55 -9.20
C ALA A 484 -20.04 11.32 -9.81
N LEU A 485 -19.87 12.60 -9.52
CA LEU A 485 -18.72 13.40 -9.95
C LEU A 485 -17.54 13.28 -8.97
N LYS A 486 -17.79 12.76 -7.77
CA LYS A 486 -16.82 12.67 -6.68
C LYS A 486 -16.42 11.24 -6.35
N PHE A 487 -17.30 10.27 -6.56
CA PHE A 487 -17.00 8.88 -6.24
C PHE A 487 -16.71 8.07 -7.50
N ASP A 488 -15.70 7.23 -7.42
CA ASP A 488 -15.35 6.22 -8.41
C ASP A 488 -15.38 4.84 -7.73
N LEU A 489 -16.37 4.02 -8.10
CA LEU A 489 -16.60 2.72 -7.49
C LEU A 489 -15.81 1.65 -8.23
N VAL A 490 -14.78 1.12 -7.58
CA VAL A 490 -13.80 0.23 -8.18
C VAL A 490 -14.02 -1.21 -7.77
N ILE A 491 -13.96 -2.13 -8.73
CA ILE A 491 -13.97 -3.57 -8.49
C ILE A 491 -12.67 -4.20 -9.02
N GLY A 492 -12.06 -5.10 -8.24
CA GLY A 492 -10.79 -5.73 -8.61
C GLY A 492 -10.94 -6.76 -9.73
N GLY A 493 -10.30 -6.50 -10.88
CA GLY A 493 -10.08 -7.47 -11.95
C GLY A 493 -8.73 -8.19 -11.77
N GLN A 494 -8.53 -9.29 -12.50
CA GLN A 494 -7.31 -10.09 -12.44
C GLN A 494 -6.53 -10.00 -13.75
N HIS A 495 -5.40 -9.30 -13.76
CA HIS A 495 -4.59 -9.16 -14.97
C HIS A 495 -4.18 -10.52 -15.57
N GLY A 496 -3.80 -11.48 -14.75
CA GLY A 496 -3.38 -12.81 -15.20
C GLY A 496 -4.49 -13.70 -15.79
N TRP A 497 -5.75 -13.28 -15.69
CA TRP A 497 -6.89 -13.98 -16.25
C TRP A 497 -7.96 -13.02 -16.79
N ALA A 498 -7.77 -12.59 -18.03
CA ALA A 498 -8.63 -11.61 -18.69
C ALA A 498 -10.12 -12.04 -18.79
N GLY A 499 -10.44 -13.34 -18.74
CA GLY A 499 -11.80 -13.85 -18.70
C GLY A 499 -12.57 -13.42 -17.44
N ARG A 500 -11.88 -13.11 -16.34
CA ARG A 500 -12.52 -12.64 -15.11
C ARG A 500 -13.25 -11.31 -15.30
N GLN A 501 -12.67 -10.39 -16.09
CA GLN A 501 -13.28 -9.10 -16.38
C GLN A 501 -14.65 -9.28 -17.07
N SER A 502 -14.76 -10.20 -18.02
CA SER A 502 -16.05 -10.48 -18.65
C SER A 502 -17.08 -11.08 -17.69
N HIS A 503 -16.65 -11.86 -16.69
CA HIS A 503 -17.54 -12.38 -15.65
C HIS A 503 -18.04 -11.26 -14.74
N ILE A 504 -17.16 -10.33 -14.35
CA ILE A 504 -17.51 -9.16 -13.54
C ILE A 504 -18.51 -8.29 -14.30
N GLU A 505 -18.20 -7.91 -15.53
CA GLU A 505 -19.09 -7.11 -16.39
C GLU A 505 -20.45 -7.78 -16.63
N GLY A 506 -20.47 -9.10 -16.77
CA GLY A 506 -21.70 -9.88 -16.95
C GLY A 506 -22.58 -9.97 -15.70
N SER A 507 -22.10 -9.60 -14.53
CA SER A 507 -22.78 -9.73 -13.23
C SER A 507 -22.89 -8.43 -12.44
N SER A 508 -22.23 -7.37 -12.86
CA SER A 508 -22.27 -6.05 -12.23
C SER A 508 -22.43 -4.95 -13.28
N SER A 509 -23.33 -4.02 -13.02
CA SER A 509 -23.47 -2.77 -13.79
C SER A 509 -23.33 -1.53 -12.90
N ALA A 510 -23.06 -1.72 -11.63
CA ALA A 510 -22.99 -0.64 -10.65
C ALA A 510 -21.58 -0.13 -10.39
N HIS A 511 -20.54 -0.87 -10.77
CA HIS A 511 -19.17 -0.37 -10.71
C HIS A 511 -18.91 0.67 -11.81
N ASP A 512 -18.00 1.58 -11.57
CA ASP A 512 -17.55 2.60 -12.51
C ASP A 512 -16.23 2.21 -13.18
N THR A 513 -15.41 1.44 -12.46
CA THR A 513 -14.04 1.09 -12.82
C THR A 513 -13.70 -0.35 -12.49
N ILE A 514 -12.94 -1.01 -13.37
CA ILE A 514 -12.23 -2.25 -13.06
C ILE A 514 -10.76 -1.91 -12.78
N GLY A 515 -10.26 -2.31 -11.61
CA GLY A 515 -8.86 -2.20 -11.23
C GLY A 515 -8.04 -3.40 -11.69
N LEU A 516 -6.84 -3.19 -12.26
CA LEU A 516 -5.90 -4.24 -12.67
C LEU A 516 -4.55 -4.07 -12.00
N GLY A 517 -3.84 -5.19 -11.72
CA GLY A 517 -2.48 -5.22 -11.20
C GLY A 517 -1.49 -5.84 -12.21
N PRO A 518 -1.03 -5.09 -13.22
CA PRO A 518 -0.15 -5.61 -14.27
C PRO A 518 1.32 -5.62 -13.81
N TYR A 519 1.64 -6.44 -12.84
CA TYR A 519 3.02 -6.66 -12.44
C TYR A 519 3.84 -7.24 -13.60
N PHE A 520 5.06 -6.76 -13.76
CA PHE A 520 5.91 -7.13 -14.88
C PHE A 520 7.19 -7.86 -14.43
N MET A 521 7.89 -8.46 -15.41
CA MET A 521 9.14 -9.21 -15.25
C MET A 521 9.06 -10.28 -14.15
N ARG A 522 8.17 -11.25 -14.34
CA ARG A 522 7.98 -12.38 -13.40
C ARG A 522 9.09 -13.42 -13.48
N ILE A 523 9.85 -13.40 -14.58
CA ILE A 523 10.90 -14.36 -14.91
C ILE A 523 12.14 -13.58 -15.32
N LEU A 524 13.29 -13.96 -14.79
CA LEU A 524 14.61 -13.53 -15.25
C LEU A 524 15.49 -14.80 -15.41
N ASP A 525 15.49 -15.36 -16.62
CA ASP A 525 16.15 -16.62 -16.99
C ASP A 525 17.20 -16.48 -18.10
N ASP A 526 17.18 -15.38 -18.84
CA ASP A 526 18.25 -15.00 -19.79
C ASP A 526 18.90 -13.71 -19.30
N PHE A 527 20.05 -13.86 -18.67
CA PHE A 527 20.82 -12.79 -18.04
C PHE A 527 22.28 -12.78 -18.47
N ALA A 528 22.54 -13.31 -19.68
CA ALA A 528 23.89 -13.36 -20.21
C ALA A 528 24.46 -11.97 -20.51
N THR A 529 23.63 -11.03 -20.89
CA THR A 529 24.00 -9.63 -21.15
C THR A 529 22.93 -8.68 -20.64
N ASP A 530 23.31 -7.43 -20.39
CA ASP A 530 22.39 -6.38 -19.98
C ASP A 530 21.34 -6.10 -21.06
N GLU A 531 21.69 -6.19 -22.32
CA GLU A 531 20.72 -6.06 -23.40
C GLU A 531 19.64 -7.13 -23.35
N ALA A 532 19.99 -8.37 -23.00
CA ALA A 532 19.02 -9.45 -22.86
C ALA A 532 18.03 -9.18 -21.73
N ILE A 533 18.44 -8.50 -20.69
CA ILE A 533 17.60 -8.12 -19.54
C ILE A 533 16.77 -6.87 -19.88
N TYR A 534 17.45 -5.77 -20.13
CA TYR A 534 16.82 -4.45 -20.12
C TYR A 534 16.05 -4.13 -21.42
N GLN A 535 16.49 -4.61 -22.59
CA GLN A 535 15.70 -4.45 -23.81
C GLN A 535 14.36 -5.18 -23.72
N ARG A 536 14.33 -6.39 -23.14
CA ARG A 536 13.07 -7.12 -22.90
C ARG A 536 12.21 -6.43 -21.87
N LEU A 537 12.81 -5.94 -20.79
CA LEU A 537 12.11 -5.16 -19.78
C LEU A 537 11.42 -3.93 -20.38
N PHE A 538 12.13 -3.15 -21.18
CA PHE A 538 11.59 -1.95 -21.83
C PHE A 538 10.58 -2.27 -22.94
N ALA A 539 10.68 -3.42 -23.60
CA ALA A 539 9.75 -3.88 -24.63
C ALA A 539 8.44 -4.44 -24.05
N THR A 540 8.43 -4.86 -22.79
CA THR A 540 7.26 -5.49 -22.14
C THR A 540 5.99 -4.64 -22.21
N PRO A 541 5.96 -3.34 -21.84
CA PRO A 541 4.74 -2.55 -21.91
C PRO A 541 4.18 -2.39 -23.34
N ILE A 542 5.05 -2.37 -24.35
CA ILE A 542 4.65 -2.31 -25.76
C ILE A 542 3.94 -3.61 -26.15
N ALA A 543 4.50 -4.76 -25.76
CA ALA A 543 3.88 -6.06 -26.01
C ALA A 543 2.53 -6.21 -25.29
N GLU A 544 2.44 -5.78 -24.05
CA GLU A 544 1.21 -5.83 -23.24
C GLU A 544 0.11 -4.92 -23.80
N ALA A 545 0.47 -3.79 -24.38
CA ALA A 545 -0.47 -2.85 -25.00
C ALA A 545 -0.87 -3.23 -26.43
N ALA A 546 -0.09 -4.08 -27.11
CA ALA A 546 -0.34 -4.48 -28.48
C ALA A 546 -1.55 -5.44 -28.60
N PRO A 547 -2.19 -5.59 -29.78
CA PRO A 547 -3.23 -6.58 -29.99
C PRO A 547 -2.78 -8.00 -29.60
N GLY A 548 -3.53 -8.63 -28.69
CA GLY A 548 -3.20 -9.93 -28.11
C GLY A 548 -2.28 -9.89 -26.89
N GLY A 549 -1.79 -8.73 -26.49
CA GLY A 549 -1.10 -8.53 -25.22
C GLY A 549 -2.07 -8.65 -24.04
N GLY A 550 -1.57 -8.94 -22.85
CA GLY A 550 -2.38 -9.21 -21.66
C GLY A 550 -3.24 -8.04 -21.23
N MET A 551 -2.65 -6.83 -21.18
CA MET A 551 -3.42 -5.62 -20.85
C MET A 551 -4.44 -5.27 -21.91
N ARG A 552 -4.07 -5.33 -23.19
CA ARG A 552 -5.00 -5.09 -24.30
C ARG A 552 -6.18 -6.07 -24.26
N THR A 553 -5.91 -7.36 -24.06
CA THR A 553 -6.93 -8.40 -23.98
C THR A 553 -7.89 -8.15 -22.81
N SER A 554 -7.39 -7.69 -21.66
CA SER A 554 -8.22 -7.32 -20.51
C SER A 554 -9.13 -6.14 -20.84
N LEU A 555 -8.60 -5.08 -21.47
CA LEU A 555 -9.38 -3.93 -21.90
C LEU A 555 -10.42 -4.29 -22.96
N ASP A 556 -10.06 -5.12 -23.93
CA ASP A 556 -10.96 -5.57 -25.00
C ASP A 556 -12.16 -6.38 -24.42
N ASN A 557 -11.89 -7.21 -23.39
CA ASN A 557 -12.95 -7.92 -22.68
C ASN A 557 -13.86 -6.93 -21.92
N ILE A 558 -13.30 -5.98 -21.20
CA ILE A 558 -14.07 -4.95 -20.49
C ILE A 558 -14.93 -4.15 -21.48
N ALA A 559 -14.34 -3.68 -22.59
CA ALA A 559 -15.07 -2.93 -23.60
C ALA A 559 -16.15 -3.75 -24.30
N THR A 560 -15.97 -5.07 -24.43
CA THR A 560 -16.94 -5.97 -25.10
C THR A 560 -18.13 -6.24 -24.22
N PHE A 561 -17.96 -6.41 -22.93
CA PHE A 561 -19.01 -6.84 -22.00
C PHE A 561 -19.52 -5.71 -21.11
N GLY A 562 -18.74 -4.64 -20.93
CA GLY A 562 -19.08 -3.48 -20.11
C GLY A 562 -19.81 -2.37 -20.86
N GLN A 563 -20.25 -1.37 -20.12
CA GLN A 563 -20.98 -0.22 -20.64
C GLN A 563 -20.21 1.10 -20.35
N GLY A 564 -18.99 1.20 -20.86
CA GLY A 564 -18.13 2.36 -20.65
C GLY A 564 -17.37 2.31 -19.35
N THR A 565 -17.15 1.10 -18.81
CA THR A 565 -16.31 0.87 -17.61
C THR A 565 -14.89 1.39 -17.84
N LYS A 566 -14.40 2.16 -16.89
CA LYS A 566 -13.01 2.64 -16.87
C LYS A 566 -12.07 1.52 -16.42
N VAL A 567 -10.82 1.68 -16.77
CA VAL A 567 -9.74 0.82 -16.26
C VAL A 567 -8.72 1.65 -15.52
N HIS A 568 -8.39 1.23 -14.30
CA HIS A 568 -7.30 1.77 -13.52
C HIS A 568 -6.27 0.69 -13.19
N VAL A 569 -5.04 1.11 -12.92
CA VAL A 569 -3.99 0.23 -12.42
C VAL A 569 -3.82 0.52 -10.93
N TYR A 570 -4.33 -0.40 -10.08
CA TYR A 570 -4.25 -0.22 -8.63
C TYR A 570 -2.87 -0.58 -8.07
N GLU A 571 -2.13 -1.47 -8.74
CA GLU A 571 -0.78 -1.89 -8.37
C GLU A 571 0.04 -2.22 -9.61
N ILE A 572 1.25 -1.68 -9.69
CA ILE A 572 2.23 -2.02 -10.72
C ILE A 572 3.64 -1.94 -10.16
N ASN A 573 4.42 -2.98 -10.36
CA ASN A 573 5.85 -3.04 -10.08
C ASN A 573 6.44 -4.35 -10.63
N PHE A 574 7.71 -4.63 -10.36
CA PHE A 574 8.35 -5.92 -10.60
C PHE A 574 7.69 -7.04 -9.79
N HIS A 575 7.78 -8.29 -10.27
CA HIS A 575 7.21 -9.45 -9.58
C HIS A 575 8.08 -10.70 -9.69
N MET A 576 9.38 -10.57 -9.49
CA MET A 576 10.36 -11.65 -9.64
C MET A 576 10.36 -12.68 -8.49
N ASN A 577 9.36 -12.70 -7.63
CA ASN A 577 9.24 -13.64 -6.53
C ASN A 577 8.90 -15.07 -6.97
N LYS A 578 8.44 -15.25 -8.20
CA LYS A 578 8.11 -16.58 -8.75
C LYS A 578 9.14 -17.02 -9.76
N VAL A 579 9.76 -18.16 -9.48
CA VAL A 579 10.76 -18.77 -10.33
C VAL A 579 10.09 -19.82 -11.18
N PHE A 580 9.65 -19.42 -12.37
CA PHE A 580 9.17 -20.39 -13.37
C PHE A 580 10.28 -20.91 -14.29
N ALA A 581 11.49 -20.42 -14.10
CA ALA A 581 12.63 -20.75 -14.91
C ALA A 581 13.37 -21.99 -14.38
N ALA A 582 13.88 -22.80 -15.29
CA ALA A 582 14.73 -23.92 -14.94
C ALA A 582 16.09 -23.48 -14.37
N ASN A 583 16.51 -22.26 -14.63
CA ASN A 583 17.75 -21.67 -14.15
C ASN A 583 17.55 -20.15 -13.92
N PRO A 584 17.04 -19.77 -12.74
CA PRO A 584 16.78 -18.35 -12.43
C PRO A 584 18.08 -17.59 -12.23
N ALA A 585 18.04 -16.28 -12.50
CA ALA A 585 19.14 -15.38 -12.20
C ALA A 585 19.45 -15.36 -10.68
N PRO A 586 20.72 -15.17 -10.30
CA PRO A 586 21.09 -14.98 -8.90
C PRO A 586 20.29 -13.85 -8.22
N ALA A 587 20.08 -13.94 -6.91
CA ALA A 587 19.32 -12.96 -6.14
C ALA A 587 19.90 -11.55 -6.24
N ASP A 588 21.23 -11.42 -6.21
CA ASP A 588 21.90 -10.11 -6.34
C ASP A 588 21.54 -9.43 -7.66
N LEU A 589 21.63 -10.14 -8.79
CA LEU A 589 21.26 -9.58 -10.08
C LEU A 589 19.76 -9.22 -10.15
N ARG A 590 18.89 -10.07 -9.59
CA ARG A 590 17.46 -9.74 -9.52
C ARG A 590 17.21 -8.47 -8.69
N ASN A 591 17.91 -8.33 -7.56
CA ASN A 591 17.86 -7.14 -6.72
C ASN A 591 18.36 -5.91 -7.46
N ASP A 592 19.49 -6.00 -8.17
CA ASP A 592 20.05 -4.90 -8.98
C ASP A 592 19.06 -4.41 -10.04
N VAL A 593 18.37 -5.33 -10.73
CA VAL A 593 17.34 -4.98 -11.73
C VAL A 593 16.14 -4.27 -11.08
N ILE A 594 15.72 -4.70 -9.89
CA ILE A 594 14.58 -4.13 -9.17
C ILE A 594 14.91 -2.74 -8.62
N THR A 595 16.08 -2.59 -8.00
CA THR A 595 16.43 -1.40 -7.22
C THR A 595 17.28 -0.39 -7.97
N GLY A 596 17.83 -0.80 -9.11
CA GLY A 596 18.77 0.02 -9.88
C GLY A 596 18.13 0.99 -10.88
N GLN A 597 18.98 1.66 -11.63
CA GLN A 597 18.60 2.63 -12.67
C GLN A 597 17.68 2.03 -13.75
N GLY A 598 17.89 0.75 -14.12
CA GLY A 598 17.00 0.07 -15.05
C GLY A 598 15.54 0.07 -14.60
N GLY A 599 15.31 -0.13 -13.30
CA GLY A 599 13.98 0.00 -12.69
C GLY A 599 13.42 1.42 -12.74
N ALA A 600 14.29 2.42 -12.57
CA ALA A 600 13.90 3.84 -12.66
C ALA A 600 13.42 4.25 -14.05
N LEU A 601 13.92 3.60 -15.09
CA LEU A 601 13.43 3.80 -16.45
C LEU A 601 12.18 2.97 -16.73
N ALA A 602 12.18 1.70 -16.34
CA ALA A 602 11.15 0.74 -16.70
C ALA A 602 9.78 1.07 -16.08
N LEU A 603 9.73 1.46 -14.81
CA LEU A 603 8.47 1.71 -14.12
C LEU A 603 7.70 2.89 -14.72
N PRO A 604 8.24 4.12 -14.81
CA PRO A 604 7.54 5.22 -15.43
C PRO A 604 7.31 5.02 -16.94
N LEU A 605 8.22 4.37 -17.67
CA LEU A 605 8.03 4.03 -19.08
C LEU A 605 6.80 3.13 -19.27
N THR A 606 6.65 2.13 -18.41
CA THR A 606 5.49 1.21 -18.46
C THR A 606 4.21 1.96 -18.22
N MET A 607 4.15 2.78 -17.17
CA MET A 607 2.95 3.55 -16.81
C MET A 607 2.60 4.59 -17.89
N LEU A 608 3.59 5.28 -18.45
CA LEU A 608 3.38 6.23 -19.54
C LEU A 608 2.93 5.54 -20.84
N THR A 609 3.47 4.36 -21.14
CA THR A 609 3.02 3.56 -22.29
C THR A 609 1.57 3.12 -22.14
N TYR A 610 1.17 2.64 -20.95
CA TYR A 610 -0.22 2.28 -20.72
C TYR A 610 -1.16 3.49 -20.76
N MET A 611 -0.72 4.64 -20.30
CA MET A 611 -1.49 5.89 -20.45
C MET A 611 -1.68 6.26 -21.92
N ARG A 612 -0.61 6.25 -22.72
CA ARG A 612 -0.67 6.62 -24.15
C ARG A 612 -1.43 5.61 -25.00
N GLU A 613 -1.10 4.32 -24.88
CA GLU A 613 -1.61 3.28 -25.77
C GLU A 613 -2.94 2.68 -25.34
N LEU A 614 -3.24 2.71 -24.04
CA LEU A 614 -4.42 2.07 -23.47
C LEU A 614 -5.41 3.06 -22.84
N GLY A 615 -5.05 4.33 -22.71
CA GLY A 615 -5.90 5.35 -22.10
C GLY A 615 -6.07 5.20 -20.59
N ILE A 616 -5.18 4.50 -19.91
CA ILE A 616 -5.25 4.27 -18.45
C ILE A 616 -4.68 5.48 -17.72
N LYS A 617 -5.55 6.33 -17.21
CA LYS A 617 -5.19 7.62 -16.62
C LYS A 617 -4.72 7.53 -15.18
N THR A 618 -5.32 6.67 -14.37
CA THR A 618 -4.98 6.49 -12.95
C THR A 618 -4.19 5.19 -12.77
N GLN A 619 -2.95 5.31 -12.30
CA GLN A 619 -2.04 4.19 -12.11
C GLN A 619 -1.19 4.40 -10.85
N LEU A 620 -1.04 3.36 -10.05
CA LEU A 620 -0.36 3.43 -8.76
C LEU A 620 0.78 2.41 -8.67
N ALA A 621 1.96 2.90 -8.30
CA ALA A 621 3.09 2.02 -8.02
C ALA A 621 2.86 1.27 -6.70
N PHE A 622 3.21 0.01 -6.65
CA PHE A 622 3.24 -0.78 -5.43
C PHE A 622 4.69 -0.93 -4.98
N THR A 623 5.13 -0.37 -3.89
CA THR A 623 4.52 0.42 -2.83
C THR A 623 5.48 1.52 -2.38
N TYR A 624 5.07 2.47 -1.53
CA TYR A 624 5.91 3.58 -1.08
C TYR A 624 7.18 3.08 -0.39
N ALA A 625 7.03 2.34 0.70
CA ALA A 625 8.13 1.70 1.37
C ALA A 625 8.06 0.18 1.15
N GLY A 626 9.17 -0.43 0.81
CA GLY A 626 9.23 -1.81 0.40
C GLY A 626 9.45 -2.79 1.52
N PHE A 627 9.24 -4.03 1.19
CA PHE A 627 9.64 -5.13 2.02
C PHE A 627 10.37 -6.18 1.18
N THR A 628 11.11 -7.01 1.86
CA THR A 628 11.75 -8.16 1.24
C THR A 628 10.79 -9.32 1.20
N GLN A 629 10.70 -9.96 0.06
CA GLN A 629 9.97 -11.20 -0.08
C GLN A 629 10.90 -12.37 -0.38
N GLN A 630 10.65 -13.50 0.26
CA GLN A 630 11.29 -14.74 -0.13
C GLN A 630 10.66 -15.25 -1.43
N ALA A 631 11.49 -15.45 -2.43
CA ALA A 631 11.09 -16.05 -3.69
C ALA A 631 10.92 -17.56 -3.57
N ASP A 632 10.31 -18.21 -4.57
CA ASP A 632 10.04 -19.65 -4.58
C ASP A 632 11.32 -20.50 -4.52
N ASP A 633 12.49 -19.96 -4.87
CA ASP A 633 13.79 -20.60 -4.76
C ASP A 633 14.46 -20.43 -3.39
N GLY A 634 13.80 -19.75 -2.46
CA GLY A 634 14.29 -19.50 -1.11
C GLY A 634 15.13 -18.23 -0.97
N GLU A 635 15.44 -17.57 -2.05
CA GLU A 635 16.21 -16.31 -2.05
C GLU A 635 15.34 -15.12 -1.63
N TYR A 636 15.98 -14.09 -1.04
CA TYR A 636 15.29 -12.87 -0.61
C TYR A 636 15.48 -11.74 -1.61
N LEU A 637 14.35 -11.16 -2.06
CA LEU A 637 14.33 -10.08 -3.03
C LEU A 637 13.80 -8.79 -2.42
N ARG A 638 14.45 -7.67 -2.74
CA ARG A 638 14.11 -6.31 -2.29
C ARG A 638 12.94 -5.76 -3.11
N MET A 639 11.80 -6.45 -3.04
CA MET A 639 10.67 -6.14 -3.89
C MET A 639 9.92 -4.89 -3.44
N TRP A 640 9.41 -4.20 -4.41
CA TRP A 640 8.34 -3.22 -4.45
C TRP A 640 8.57 -1.85 -3.81
N GLY A 641 9.42 -1.62 -2.86
CA GLY A 641 9.57 -0.31 -2.24
C GLY A 641 10.20 0.75 -3.16
N LEU A 642 9.58 1.92 -3.22
CA LEU A 642 10.17 3.10 -3.87
C LEU A 642 11.27 3.73 -3.02
N VAL A 643 11.18 3.61 -1.70
CA VAL A 643 12.24 4.04 -0.77
C VAL A 643 12.92 2.81 -0.17
N ARG A 644 14.22 2.94 0.09
CA ARG A 644 14.99 1.91 0.75
C ARG A 644 14.55 1.74 2.20
N ASP A 645 14.50 2.84 2.90
CA ASP A 645 13.95 2.99 4.25
C ASP A 645 13.48 4.44 4.45
N ILE A 646 12.59 4.63 5.42
CA ILE A 646 11.99 5.93 5.67
C ILE A 646 12.85 6.74 6.64
N LEU A 647 13.29 6.14 7.76
CA LEU A 647 13.82 6.89 8.88
C LEU A 647 15.35 6.85 8.98
N LYS A 648 15.99 5.69 8.75
CA LYS A 648 17.39 5.51 9.06
C LYS A 648 18.33 6.24 8.11
N THR A 649 18.20 5.97 6.81
CA THR A 649 18.99 6.66 5.78
C THR A 649 18.19 7.67 4.99
N GLY A 650 16.86 7.47 4.93
CA GLY A 650 15.95 8.25 4.10
C GLY A 650 16.23 8.10 2.60
N ARG A 651 16.99 7.08 2.20
CA ARG A 651 17.40 6.90 0.82
C ARG A 651 16.21 6.50 -0.05
N LYS A 652 16.14 7.17 -1.17
CA LYS A 652 15.14 6.95 -2.21
C LYS A 652 15.76 6.13 -3.31
N ARG A 653 15.06 5.08 -3.71
CA ARG A 653 15.51 4.24 -4.84
C ARG A 653 15.42 5.00 -6.16
N PRO A 654 16.17 4.61 -7.17
CA PRO A 654 16.05 5.19 -8.50
C PRO A 654 14.62 5.17 -9.05
N THR A 655 13.82 4.15 -8.75
CA THR A 655 12.38 4.07 -9.10
C THR A 655 11.55 5.20 -8.52
N PHE A 656 11.79 5.60 -7.26
CA PHE A 656 11.17 6.80 -6.68
C PHE A 656 11.51 8.05 -7.49
N MET A 657 12.78 8.19 -7.85
CA MET A 657 13.26 9.37 -8.59
C MET A 657 12.68 9.46 -9.99
N GLY A 658 12.56 8.31 -10.68
CA GLY A 658 11.93 8.24 -12.01
C GLY A 658 10.47 8.67 -11.97
N LEU A 659 9.70 8.14 -11.01
CA LEU A 659 8.30 8.55 -10.83
C LEU A 659 8.18 10.02 -10.41
N THR A 660 9.05 10.50 -9.53
CA THR A 660 9.09 11.91 -9.13
C THR A 660 9.29 12.83 -10.35
N LEU A 661 10.25 12.50 -11.22
CA LEU A 661 10.49 13.28 -12.44
C LEU A 661 9.26 13.31 -13.32
N ALA A 662 8.57 12.19 -13.52
CA ALA A 662 7.34 12.13 -14.29
C ALA A 662 6.25 12.98 -13.65
N ASN A 663 5.94 12.78 -12.38
CA ASN A 663 4.86 13.47 -11.68
C ASN A 663 5.01 15.00 -11.67
N HIS A 664 6.23 15.51 -11.59
CA HIS A 664 6.48 16.96 -11.61
C HIS A 664 6.30 17.62 -12.97
N VAL A 665 6.15 16.86 -14.03
CA VAL A 665 5.98 17.38 -15.39
C VAL A 665 4.72 16.84 -16.09
N MET A 666 3.98 15.94 -15.46
CA MET A 666 2.67 15.52 -15.93
C MET A 666 1.65 16.63 -15.63
N PHE A 667 1.12 17.21 -16.69
CA PHE A 667 0.08 18.22 -16.63
C PHE A 667 -1.29 17.61 -16.96
N GLU A 668 -2.29 18.43 -17.13
CA GLU A 668 -3.69 18.04 -17.30
C GLU A 668 -3.94 17.11 -18.50
N ASP A 669 -3.28 17.41 -19.65
CA ASP A 669 -3.49 16.68 -20.89
C ASP A 669 -2.17 16.03 -21.38
N MET A 670 -2.24 14.78 -21.81
CA MET A 670 -1.18 14.16 -22.59
C MET A 670 -1.39 14.51 -24.09
N VAL A 671 -0.36 15.03 -24.72
CA VAL A 671 -0.39 15.39 -26.15
C VAL A 671 0.54 14.49 -26.97
N GLU A 672 0.24 14.38 -28.25
CA GLU A 672 0.97 13.56 -29.20
C GLU A 672 2.40 14.09 -29.41
N THR A 673 3.35 13.18 -29.51
CA THR A 673 4.69 13.42 -30.00
C THR A 673 4.92 12.63 -31.29
N ILE A 674 5.46 13.30 -32.33
CA ILE A 674 5.79 12.67 -33.62
C ILE A 674 7.30 12.58 -33.73
N GLN A 675 7.81 11.38 -33.95
CA GLN A 675 9.25 11.15 -34.19
C GLN A 675 9.57 11.01 -35.68
N SER A 676 10.68 11.62 -36.10
CA SER A 676 11.18 11.57 -37.46
C SER A 676 12.71 11.69 -37.48
N GLY A 677 13.33 11.57 -38.64
CA GLY A 677 14.78 11.61 -38.77
C GLY A 677 15.40 10.26 -38.43
N SER A 678 16.48 10.23 -37.67
CA SER A 678 17.03 8.97 -37.15
C SER A 678 16.12 8.47 -36.03
N ASP A 679 15.66 7.24 -36.14
CA ASP A 679 14.84 6.60 -35.14
C ASP A 679 15.43 5.22 -34.83
N PRO A 680 16.37 5.14 -33.89
CA PRO A 680 17.07 3.90 -33.61
C PRO A 680 16.11 2.86 -33.02
N VAL A 681 15.99 1.72 -33.69
CA VAL A 681 15.11 0.60 -33.32
C VAL A 681 15.91 -0.67 -33.16
N VAL A 682 15.58 -1.44 -32.14
CA VAL A 682 16.10 -2.79 -31.88
C VAL A 682 14.94 -3.78 -31.88
N SER A 683 15.09 -4.85 -32.70
CA SER A 683 14.14 -5.96 -32.70
C SER A 683 14.44 -6.87 -31.51
N VAL A 684 13.56 -6.84 -30.51
CA VAL A 684 13.66 -7.61 -29.25
C VAL A 684 12.90 -8.92 -29.40
N THR A 685 13.59 -10.02 -29.09
CA THR A 685 13.02 -11.36 -29.16
C THR A 685 12.43 -11.79 -27.79
N PRO A 686 11.44 -12.71 -27.76
CA PRO A 686 10.88 -13.25 -26.53
C PRO A 686 11.92 -13.79 -25.55
N GLY A 687 11.62 -13.69 -24.25
CA GLY A 687 12.44 -14.12 -23.12
C GLY A 687 12.21 -13.21 -21.91
N ASN A 688 12.61 -13.63 -20.71
CA ASN A 688 12.44 -12.88 -19.47
C ASN A 688 10.99 -12.38 -19.23
N GLY A 689 10.00 -13.19 -19.62
CA GLY A 689 8.57 -12.82 -19.51
C GLY A 689 7.98 -12.10 -20.73
N LEU A 690 8.80 -11.56 -21.64
CA LEU A 690 8.33 -11.03 -22.91
C LEU A 690 7.85 -12.18 -23.81
N THR A 691 6.62 -12.10 -24.30
CA THR A 691 5.94 -13.19 -25.03
C THR A 691 5.92 -13.02 -26.53
N ALA A 692 6.23 -11.84 -27.06
CA ALA A 692 6.18 -11.51 -28.47
C ALA A 692 7.47 -10.80 -28.94
N ASN A 693 7.73 -10.82 -30.26
CA ASN A 693 8.75 -9.94 -30.84
C ASN A 693 8.24 -8.50 -30.78
N VAL A 694 9.14 -7.58 -30.43
CA VAL A 694 8.85 -6.14 -30.32
C VAL A 694 9.96 -5.36 -31.01
N ASP A 695 9.59 -4.41 -31.86
CA ASP A 695 10.51 -3.39 -32.35
C ASP A 695 10.53 -2.24 -31.33
N LEU A 696 11.60 -2.19 -30.54
CA LEU A 696 11.81 -1.22 -29.46
C LEU A 696 12.52 0.01 -30.03
N HIS A 697 11.82 1.14 -30.09
CA HIS A 697 12.43 2.43 -30.34
C HIS A 697 13.27 2.85 -29.12
N LEU A 698 14.56 3.11 -29.35
CA LEU A 698 15.49 3.42 -28.24
C LEU A 698 15.32 4.84 -27.69
N VAL A 699 14.71 5.74 -28.45
CA VAL A 699 14.25 7.04 -27.95
C VAL A 699 12.74 6.97 -27.76
N GLN A 700 12.26 7.25 -26.54
CA GLN A 700 10.83 7.35 -26.22
C GLN A 700 10.52 8.76 -25.75
N SER A 701 9.35 9.28 -26.15
CA SER A 701 8.90 10.63 -25.80
C SER A 701 7.44 10.64 -25.38
N PHE A 702 7.14 11.43 -24.34
CA PHE A 702 5.79 11.67 -23.84
C PHE A 702 5.66 13.14 -23.48
N SER A 703 4.62 13.82 -23.96
CA SER A 703 4.44 15.25 -23.76
C SER A 703 3.12 15.55 -23.08
N PHE A 704 3.11 16.62 -22.28
CA PHE A 704 1.93 17.06 -21.52
C PHE A 704 1.78 18.57 -21.64
N GLN A 705 0.52 19.03 -21.51
CA GLN A 705 0.19 20.45 -21.53
C GLN A 705 -0.90 20.80 -20.51
N GLN A 706 -0.86 22.06 -20.07
CA GLN A 706 -1.92 22.72 -19.31
C GLN A 706 -1.88 24.21 -19.62
N GLY A 707 -2.76 24.65 -20.48
CA GLY A 707 -2.75 26.01 -20.98
C GLY A 707 -1.42 26.36 -21.67
N ALA A 708 -0.69 27.34 -21.16
CA ALA A 708 0.63 27.74 -21.68
C ALA A 708 1.82 26.92 -21.14
N ASN A 709 1.59 26.00 -20.24
CA ASN A 709 2.64 25.14 -19.69
C ASN A 709 2.75 23.88 -20.52
N HIS A 710 3.95 23.56 -20.96
CA HIS A 710 4.27 22.37 -21.73
C HIS A 710 5.39 21.62 -21.07
N SER A 711 5.41 20.29 -21.26
CA SER A 711 6.48 19.45 -20.80
C SER A 711 6.75 18.28 -21.74
N LEU A 712 7.93 17.71 -21.60
CA LEU A 712 8.36 16.57 -22.39
C LEU A 712 9.20 15.63 -21.51
N ILE A 713 8.86 14.35 -21.51
CA ILE A 713 9.64 13.28 -20.91
C ILE A 713 10.34 12.53 -22.05
N LEU A 714 11.64 12.38 -21.93
CA LEU A 714 12.51 11.71 -22.90
C LEU A 714 13.26 10.57 -22.23
N PHE A 715 13.24 9.40 -22.88
CA PHE A 715 14.08 8.27 -22.49
C PHE A 715 15.08 7.97 -23.58
N ASN A 716 16.34 7.72 -23.20
CA ASN A 716 17.28 6.99 -24.01
C ASN A 716 17.44 5.59 -23.45
N LEU A 717 16.91 4.61 -24.16
CA LEU A 717 16.92 3.19 -23.77
C LEU A 717 18.13 2.43 -24.34
N ASP A 718 19.02 3.13 -25.10
CA ASP A 718 20.33 2.58 -25.50
C ASP A 718 21.22 2.56 -24.24
N LEU A 719 21.75 1.39 -23.89
CA LEU A 719 22.55 1.21 -22.68
C LEU A 719 23.95 1.79 -22.80
N THR A 720 24.42 2.04 -24.04
CA THR A 720 25.82 2.35 -24.32
C THR A 720 26.02 3.63 -25.12
N ASN A 721 25.08 4.00 -26.00
CA ASN A 721 25.24 5.13 -26.88
C ASN A 721 24.37 6.31 -26.51
N PRO A 722 24.90 7.54 -26.54
CA PRO A 722 24.08 8.73 -26.45
C PRO A 722 23.22 8.88 -27.72
N GLN A 723 22.06 9.53 -27.57
CA GLN A 723 21.15 9.83 -28.66
C GLN A 723 20.94 11.34 -28.77
N ASP A 724 21.17 11.89 -29.97
CA ASP A 724 20.89 13.29 -30.24
C ASP A 724 19.45 13.47 -30.68
N VAL A 725 18.72 14.38 -30.01
CA VAL A 725 17.35 14.72 -30.35
C VAL A 725 17.22 16.21 -30.64
N ILE A 726 16.37 16.55 -31.60
CA ILE A 726 15.96 17.94 -31.88
C ILE A 726 14.49 18.05 -31.47
N ILE A 727 14.15 19.04 -30.66
CA ILE A 727 12.80 19.24 -30.15
C ILE A 727 12.15 20.36 -30.93
N ASP A 728 11.10 20.01 -31.66
CA ASP A 728 10.16 20.97 -32.27
C ASP A 728 9.00 21.18 -31.30
N THR A 729 8.90 22.39 -30.77
CA THR A 729 7.92 22.78 -29.76
C THR A 729 6.59 23.28 -30.32
N SER A 730 6.41 23.24 -31.63
CA SER A 730 5.22 23.73 -32.34
C SER A 730 4.90 25.22 -32.11
N GLY A 731 5.77 25.94 -31.43
CA GLY A 731 5.57 27.34 -31.11
C GLY A 731 6.75 27.99 -30.36
N PRO A 732 6.75 29.30 -30.25
CA PRO A 732 7.86 30.01 -29.62
C PRO A 732 7.90 29.77 -28.12
N VAL A 733 9.03 29.35 -27.60
CA VAL A 733 9.29 29.21 -26.16
C VAL A 733 9.40 30.59 -25.49
N VAL A 734 8.65 30.79 -24.40
CA VAL A 734 8.68 32.03 -23.63
C VAL A 734 9.49 31.83 -22.33
N GLY A 735 10.54 32.60 -22.19
CA GLY A 735 11.36 32.65 -20.97
C GLY A 735 12.40 31.55 -20.90
N ARG A 736 12.39 30.77 -19.82
CA ARG A 736 13.37 29.74 -19.51
C ARG A 736 12.71 28.38 -19.50
N ALA A 737 13.39 27.35 -19.97
CA ALA A 737 13.01 25.98 -19.69
C ALA A 737 13.74 25.44 -18.44
N PHE A 738 13.11 24.49 -17.78
CA PHE A 738 13.71 23.70 -16.72
C PHE A 738 13.93 22.30 -17.26
N ALA A 739 15.06 21.71 -16.92
CA ALA A 739 15.38 20.31 -17.21
C ALA A 739 15.74 19.59 -15.92
N ALA A 740 15.32 18.36 -15.81
CA ALA A 740 15.81 17.44 -14.78
C ALA A 740 16.06 16.08 -15.41
N GLY A 741 16.94 15.28 -14.80
CA GLY A 741 17.21 13.96 -15.36
C GLY A 741 17.86 13.01 -14.37
N LEU A 742 17.74 11.71 -14.72
CA LEU A 742 18.49 10.62 -14.15
C LEU A 742 19.52 10.18 -15.19
N VAL A 743 20.78 10.35 -14.85
CA VAL A 743 21.91 10.05 -15.73
C VAL A 743 22.97 9.34 -14.89
N PRO A 744 22.83 8.05 -14.68
CA PRO A 744 23.78 7.26 -13.92
C PRO A 744 25.03 6.93 -14.74
N ALA A 745 26.05 6.46 -14.04
CA ALA A 745 27.24 5.92 -14.68
C ALA A 745 27.03 4.48 -15.22
N ASP A 746 26.03 3.77 -14.66
CA ASP A 746 25.76 2.36 -14.92
C ASP A 746 24.25 2.10 -14.81
N ILE A 747 23.74 1.16 -15.63
CA ILE A 747 22.35 0.71 -15.57
C ILE A 747 21.99 0.00 -14.26
N HIS A 748 22.99 -0.57 -13.59
CA HIS A 748 22.86 -1.24 -12.29
C HIS A 748 23.03 -0.30 -11.10
N ALA A 749 23.40 0.96 -11.31
CA ALA A 749 23.59 1.92 -10.21
C ALA A 749 22.31 2.02 -9.37
N ASP A 750 22.46 1.88 -8.07
CA ASP A 750 21.36 1.90 -7.09
C ASP A 750 21.67 2.85 -5.92
N ASN A 751 20.76 2.88 -4.94
CA ASN A 751 20.90 3.67 -3.72
C ASN A 751 20.78 2.81 -2.46
N GLU A 752 21.07 1.52 -2.56
CA GLU A 752 20.93 0.60 -1.44
C GLU A 752 22.03 0.80 -0.39
N ASP A 753 23.30 0.71 -0.77
CA ASP A 753 24.44 0.85 0.14
C ASP A 753 24.97 2.28 0.22
N GLU A 754 24.98 2.98 -0.92
CA GLU A 754 25.37 4.38 -1.06
C GLU A 754 24.49 5.08 -2.11
N GLU A 755 24.45 6.39 -2.10
CA GLU A 755 23.66 7.16 -3.06
C GLU A 755 24.47 7.31 -4.38
N GLN A 756 24.21 6.42 -5.35
CA GLN A 756 24.85 6.42 -6.68
C GLN A 756 24.02 7.15 -7.72
N VAL A 757 22.70 7.17 -7.56
CA VAL A 757 21.77 7.82 -8.49
C VAL A 757 21.13 9.02 -7.83
N THR A 758 21.24 10.17 -8.48
CA THR A 758 20.63 11.42 -8.01
C THR A 758 19.95 12.15 -9.15
N ARG A 759 18.91 12.94 -8.80
CA ARG A 759 18.27 13.82 -9.76
C ARG A 759 19.13 15.04 -10.05
N GLN A 760 19.42 15.27 -11.32
CA GLN A 760 20.16 16.44 -11.77
C GLN A 760 19.20 17.51 -12.28
N LEU A 761 19.27 18.71 -11.71
CA LEU A 761 18.39 19.83 -12.05
C LEU A 761 19.18 20.88 -12.82
N ARG A 762 18.58 21.44 -13.89
CA ARG A 762 19.15 22.51 -14.67
C ARG A 762 18.10 23.54 -15.14
N VAL A 763 18.55 24.76 -15.32
CA VAL A 763 17.81 25.81 -16.02
C VAL A 763 18.43 25.94 -17.41
N LEU A 764 17.60 25.92 -18.43
CA LEU A 764 18.00 26.12 -19.83
C LEU A 764 17.58 27.51 -20.31
N PRO A 765 18.41 28.54 -20.10
CA PRO A 765 18.00 29.93 -20.39
C PRO A 765 17.88 30.24 -21.88
N GLY A 766 18.46 29.40 -22.73
CA GLY A 766 18.44 29.54 -24.19
C GLY A 766 17.60 28.47 -24.90
N PHE A 767 16.75 27.75 -24.18
CA PHE A 767 15.91 26.75 -24.81
C PHE A 767 14.94 27.41 -25.80
N HIS A 768 14.90 26.86 -27.01
CA HIS A 768 14.10 27.37 -28.11
C HIS A 768 13.71 26.21 -29.03
N ASP A 769 12.76 26.48 -29.87
CA ASP A 769 12.33 25.58 -30.92
C ASP A 769 13.51 25.13 -31.83
N GLY A 770 13.59 23.86 -32.12
CA GLY A 770 14.69 23.24 -32.90
C GLY A 770 16.00 23.07 -32.13
N MET A 771 16.02 23.27 -30.82
CA MET A 771 17.23 23.09 -30.00
C MET A 771 17.67 21.61 -29.94
N PRO A 772 18.94 21.30 -30.28
CA PRO A 772 19.44 19.93 -30.09
C PRO A 772 19.76 19.65 -28.63
N ILE A 773 19.42 18.42 -28.20
CA ILE A 773 19.75 17.88 -26.88
C ILE A 773 20.35 16.49 -27.03
N THR A 774 21.46 16.23 -26.35
CA THR A 774 22.04 14.89 -26.29
C THR A 774 21.51 14.17 -25.04
N LEU A 775 20.86 13.04 -25.26
CA LEU A 775 20.39 12.14 -24.19
C LEU A 775 21.51 11.14 -23.88
N PRO A 776 22.07 11.14 -22.68
CA PRO A 776 23.05 10.14 -22.27
C PRO A 776 22.50 8.71 -22.36
N PRO A 777 23.35 7.68 -22.41
CA PRO A 777 22.90 6.29 -22.36
C PRO A 777 22.08 5.99 -21.11
N ALA A 778 21.11 5.08 -21.18
CA ALA A 778 20.30 4.61 -20.08
C ALA A 778 19.73 5.74 -19.19
N SER A 779 19.18 6.78 -19.82
CA SER A 779 18.77 8.01 -19.14
C SER A 779 17.30 8.35 -19.32
N MET A 780 16.76 9.09 -18.34
CA MET A 780 15.48 9.77 -18.42
C MET A 780 15.71 11.26 -18.21
N ILE A 781 15.22 12.09 -19.12
CA ILE A 781 15.28 13.56 -19.04
C ILE A 781 13.87 14.12 -19.15
N VAL A 782 13.54 15.07 -18.30
CA VAL A 782 12.29 15.81 -18.36
C VAL A 782 12.57 17.29 -18.65
N LEU A 783 11.71 17.87 -19.45
CA LEU A 783 11.75 19.29 -19.81
C LEU A 783 10.42 19.93 -19.45
N ARG A 784 10.47 21.19 -19.08
CA ARG A 784 9.29 22.03 -18.81
C ARG A 784 9.52 23.44 -19.29
N TRP A 785 8.60 23.96 -20.11
CA TRP A 785 8.67 25.31 -20.67
C TRP A 785 7.28 25.95 -20.73
N ARG A 786 7.24 27.20 -21.17
CA ARG A 786 5.99 27.92 -21.50
C ARG A 786 6.02 28.36 -22.96
N GLN A 787 4.84 28.38 -23.57
CA GLN A 787 4.56 28.99 -24.89
C GLN A 787 3.71 30.22 -24.78
#